data_f99c14595690b78c5b2264501af6f1f9
#
_entry.id   f99c14595690b78c5b2264501af6f1f9
#
_cell.length_a   1.000
_cell.length_b   1.000
_cell.length_c   1.000
_cell.angle_alpha   90.00
_cell.angle_beta   90.00
_cell.angle_gamma   90.00
#
_symmetry.space_group_name_H-M   'P 1'
#
loop_
_entity.id
_entity.type
_entity.pdbx_description
1 polymer ?
#
loop_
_entity_poly.entity_id
_entity_poly.type
_entity_poly.pdbx_seq_one_letter_code
_entity_poly.pdbx_strand_id
1 'polypeptide(L)'
;MFFLQLAVWPYLKNSCREFAYPVSFPSSILFFTLISWYCGLLRLPVHLALAPFVILFLYAAWRGEYTWDALKGQGKWAFIFLLFFFSMISVRFVNPSISYAEKFMDHAFLASIMRVPQVPPLDPWFLGGYLDVYYYLGYWIFGALGIVSGVPSYITFNLALPTVLGLSAMTMYAIGQLLTKRYAFLTLATFLLVNPSFIWQIIQGKTLGSVFWDSTRTIPNTINEYPLFSFLWGDVHPHVIGIFNQVLFLFLMVYAWTRWNSLGPKDRMYIILLSAMSLGSMPLINTWDVIVYAPVTVLTGLILWYHDGRTDAPLNAGILEILKVTSRRMKEGFIAHVRGGIRGSFRDLRIHPGCVAASPFAFLVSVPVLAVLAYLPFYLQMNTRGVQGVGLVHTLTNPVDFLLVHGFFLFLIIICLISDIRDRPWLLVFPFAIALIGYVAAALAALPLVYLATRKGRSSADIVAILGLSILIMCEVFYLVDNMGDTYYRMNTLFKFYIAAWLMMGASSLAMLARLLDRMTGTLSFPRWASRVALVAVSVTLLVIPLVLPLDSPYRGASLDGLDYLNSAHPGDAEAVAFLRTIPGNIGIVEAEGGDYTYYSRVSSFTGIPAVIGWSFHEYMWRDEGDGWYGRRMADVKTMYEQPDRTESLMRTYNATHIYVGELERERYTVRVRDAGLPILYDRGGVQIYSLPA
;
A
#
# COMPACT_ATOMS: atom_id res chain seq x y z
N MET A 1 18.07 3.25 4.50
CA MET A 1 17.26 3.59 3.32
C MET A 1 18.02 4.43 2.29
N PHE A 2 18.57 5.62 2.60
CA PHE A 2 19.34 6.42 1.63
C PHE A 2 20.52 5.68 1.01
N PHE A 3 21.20 4.81 1.77
CA PHE A 3 22.25 3.97 1.23
C PHE A 3 21.74 3.06 0.10
N LEU A 4 20.59 2.41 0.27
CA LEU A 4 19.97 1.57 -0.75
C LEU A 4 19.64 2.38 -2.01
N GLN A 5 19.07 3.58 -1.82
CA GLN A 5 18.78 4.50 -2.92
C GLN A 5 20.04 4.89 -3.68
N LEU A 6 21.07 5.34 -2.99
CA LEU A 6 22.34 5.74 -3.62
C LEU A 6 22.98 4.58 -4.37
N ALA A 7 22.90 3.36 -3.84
CA ALA A 7 23.43 2.18 -4.51
C ALA A 7 22.74 1.90 -5.86
N VAL A 8 21.44 2.18 -5.99
CA VAL A 8 20.66 1.90 -7.21
C VAL A 8 20.59 3.09 -8.17
N TRP A 9 20.60 4.32 -7.66
CA TRP A 9 20.39 5.54 -8.45
C TRP A 9 21.28 5.66 -9.71
N PRO A 10 22.62 5.42 -9.67
CA PRO A 10 23.46 5.60 -10.85
C PRO A 10 23.07 4.72 -12.03
N TYR A 11 22.52 3.54 -11.75
CA TYR A 11 22.15 2.56 -12.79
C TYR A 11 20.82 2.91 -13.49
N LEU A 12 20.00 3.76 -12.87
CA LEU A 12 18.74 4.22 -13.44
C LEU A 12 18.87 5.54 -14.20
N LYS A 13 20.04 6.22 -14.19
CA LYS A 13 20.23 7.53 -14.83
C LYS A 13 19.87 7.53 -16.32
N ASN A 14 20.21 6.51 -17.06
CA ASN A 14 19.89 6.41 -18.47
C ASN A 14 18.42 6.05 -18.72
N SER A 15 17.90 5.10 -17.96
CA SER A 15 16.55 4.55 -18.15
C SER A 15 15.45 5.47 -17.66
N CYS A 16 15.67 6.16 -16.53
CA CYS A 16 14.70 7.08 -15.93
C CYS A 16 15.08 8.56 -16.04
N ARG A 17 16.28 8.87 -16.58
CA ARG A 17 16.77 10.24 -16.85
C ARG A 17 16.65 11.14 -15.63
N GLU A 18 16.00 12.32 -15.77
CA GLU A 18 15.75 13.29 -14.70
C GLU A 18 14.94 12.74 -13.51
N PHE A 19 14.27 11.60 -13.69
CA PHE A 19 13.48 10.92 -12.67
C PHE A 19 14.23 9.74 -12.00
N ALA A 20 15.49 9.51 -12.36
CA ALA A 20 16.25 8.39 -11.81
C ALA A 20 16.31 8.42 -10.27
N TYR A 21 16.49 9.60 -9.67
CA TYR A 21 16.60 9.76 -8.23
C TYR A 21 15.28 9.44 -7.50
N PRO A 22 14.11 10.04 -7.83
CA PRO A 22 12.86 9.72 -7.16
C PRO A 22 12.37 8.29 -7.41
N VAL A 23 12.73 7.67 -8.53
CA VAL A 23 12.35 6.28 -8.84
C VAL A 23 13.26 5.27 -8.13
N SER A 24 14.55 5.58 -8.01
CA SER A 24 15.50 4.68 -7.37
C SER A 24 15.18 4.42 -5.90
N PHE A 25 14.58 5.35 -5.19
CA PHE A 25 14.31 5.19 -3.78
C PHE A 25 13.26 4.09 -3.51
N PRO A 26 12.00 4.21 -3.97
CA PRO A 26 11.02 3.14 -3.78
C PRO A 26 11.47 1.83 -4.45
N SER A 27 12.11 1.90 -5.62
CA SER A 27 12.62 0.70 -6.31
C SER A 27 13.71 -0.01 -5.52
N SER A 28 14.61 0.71 -4.86
CA SER A 28 15.67 0.10 -4.04
C SER A 28 15.11 -0.60 -2.80
N ILE A 29 14.05 -0.06 -2.21
CA ILE A 29 13.36 -0.68 -1.09
C ILE A 29 12.70 -1.99 -1.55
N LEU A 30 11.97 -1.99 -2.67
CA LEU A 30 11.36 -3.21 -3.21
C LEU A 30 12.42 -4.26 -3.59
N PHE A 31 13.55 -3.83 -4.17
CA PHE A 31 14.64 -4.74 -4.52
C PHE A 31 15.31 -5.34 -3.27
N PHE A 32 15.59 -4.53 -2.25
CA PHE A 32 16.06 -5.01 -0.96
C PHE A 32 15.06 -5.97 -0.32
N THR A 33 13.77 -5.64 -0.39
CA THR A 33 12.69 -6.48 0.13
C THR A 33 12.68 -7.84 -0.56
N LEU A 34 12.74 -7.88 -1.88
CA LEU A 34 12.78 -9.13 -2.63
C LEU A 34 13.95 -10.02 -2.20
N ILE A 35 15.17 -9.47 -2.11
CA ILE A 35 16.36 -10.23 -1.73
C ILE A 35 16.26 -10.68 -0.27
N SER A 36 15.86 -9.79 0.65
CA SER A 36 15.73 -10.12 2.08
C SER A 36 14.62 -11.17 2.32
N TRP A 37 13.55 -11.12 1.53
CA TRP A 37 12.48 -12.11 1.57
C TRP A 37 12.96 -13.50 1.13
N TYR A 38 13.78 -13.58 0.07
CA TYR A 38 14.44 -14.82 -0.31
C TYR A 38 15.48 -15.29 0.73
N CYS A 39 16.17 -14.37 1.39
CA CYS A 39 17.00 -14.75 2.55
C CYS A 39 16.14 -15.42 3.64
N GLY A 40 14.99 -14.84 3.99
CA GLY A 40 14.05 -15.44 4.93
C GLY A 40 13.52 -16.81 4.50
N LEU A 41 13.19 -16.97 3.20
CA LEU A 41 12.74 -18.24 2.62
C LEU A 41 13.81 -19.34 2.72
N LEU A 42 15.06 -18.98 2.52
CA LEU A 42 16.22 -19.87 2.59
C LEU A 42 16.81 -19.98 4.02
N ARG A 43 16.19 -19.36 5.01
CA ARG A 43 16.67 -19.31 6.41
C ARG A 43 18.06 -18.68 6.54
N LEU A 44 18.42 -17.78 5.65
CA LEU A 44 19.66 -17.02 5.67
C LEU A 44 19.48 -15.70 6.44
N PRO A 45 20.54 -15.15 7.06
CA PRO A 45 20.48 -13.85 7.72
C PRO A 45 20.03 -12.74 6.78
N VAL A 46 19.02 -11.94 7.19
CA VAL A 46 18.48 -10.82 6.41
C VAL A 46 19.54 -9.80 6.01
N HIS A 47 20.59 -9.64 6.83
CA HIS A 47 21.72 -8.74 6.55
C HIS A 47 22.45 -9.05 5.23
N LEU A 48 22.42 -10.29 4.75
CA LEU A 48 23.01 -10.68 3.47
C LEU A 48 22.35 -9.96 2.29
N ALA A 49 21.11 -9.50 2.45
CA ALA A 49 20.42 -8.72 1.42
C ALA A 49 21.09 -7.35 1.15
N LEU A 50 21.95 -6.87 2.03
CA LEU A 50 22.75 -5.65 1.80
C LEU A 50 23.91 -5.87 0.84
N ALA A 51 24.41 -7.10 0.69
CA ALA A 51 25.63 -7.37 -0.09
C ALA A 51 25.55 -6.86 -1.55
N PRO A 52 24.47 -7.09 -2.32
CA PRO A 52 24.37 -6.54 -3.67
C PRO A 52 24.41 -4.99 -3.68
N PHE A 53 23.81 -4.33 -2.70
CA PHE A 53 23.82 -2.87 -2.61
C PHE A 53 25.20 -2.32 -2.27
N VAL A 54 25.97 -2.99 -1.42
CA VAL A 54 27.36 -2.63 -1.14
C VAL A 54 28.19 -2.74 -2.41
N ILE A 55 28.06 -3.85 -3.17
CA ILE A 55 28.77 -4.05 -4.43
C ILE A 55 28.41 -2.95 -5.44
N LEU A 56 27.11 -2.69 -5.64
CA LEU A 56 26.63 -1.65 -6.55
C LEU A 56 27.14 -0.27 -6.16
N PHE A 57 27.09 0.07 -4.85
CA PHE A 57 27.55 1.35 -4.35
C PHE A 57 29.05 1.53 -4.56
N LEU A 58 29.88 0.53 -4.19
CA LEU A 58 31.33 0.59 -4.34
C LEU A 58 31.73 0.68 -5.81
N TYR A 59 31.06 -0.07 -6.70
CA TYR A 59 31.33 0.00 -8.13
C TYR A 59 30.96 1.37 -8.71
N ALA A 60 29.83 1.95 -8.31
CA ALA A 60 29.43 3.29 -8.75
C ALA A 60 30.38 4.37 -8.18
N ALA A 61 30.84 4.21 -6.94
CA ALA A 61 31.83 5.10 -6.34
C ALA A 61 33.19 5.04 -7.07
N TRP A 62 33.64 3.83 -7.39
CA TRP A 62 34.84 3.62 -8.19
C TRP A 62 34.75 4.27 -9.58
N ARG A 63 33.55 4.26 -10.18
CA ARG A 63 33.29 4.95 -11.45
C ARG A 63 33.14 6.47 -11.33
N GLY A 64 33.23 7.04 -10.14
CA GLY A 64 33.08 8.48 -9.92
C GLY A 64 31.63 9.01 -10.14
N GLU A 65 30.62 8.16 -9.95
CA GLU A 65 29.21 8.53 -10.19
C GLU A 65 28.66 9.52 -9.15
N TYR A 66 29.31 9.67 -7.99
CA TYR A 66 28.89 10.51 -6.86
C TYR A 66 29.64 11.83 -6.81
N THR A 67 29.57 12.63 -7.87
CA THR A 67 30.11 13.98 -7.82
C THR A 67 29.18 14.90 -7.02
N TRP A 68 29.75 15.94 -6.41
CA TRP A 68 28.99 16.93 -5.66
C TRP A 68 27.89 17.59 -6.51
N ASP A 69 28.19 17.93 -7.77
CA ASP A 69 27.22 18.52 -8.68
C ASP A 69 26.08 17.57 -9.03
N ALA A 70 26.38 16.28 -9.23
CA ALA A 70 25.38 15.26 -9.47
C ALA A 70 24.42 15.11 -8.28
N LEU A 71 24.95 15.13 -7.05
CA LEU A 71 24.14 15.05 -5.82
C LEU A 71 23.36 16.33 -5.56
N LYS A 72 23.98 17.50 -5.72
CA LYS A 72 23.31 18.80 -5.55
C LYS A 72 22.13 18.97 -6.50
N GLY A 73 22.22 18.44 -7.73
CA GLY A 73 21.13 18.43 -8.70
C GLY A 73 19.89 17.66 -8.23
N GLN A 74 20.03 16.78 -7.23
CA GLN A 74 18.92 15.99 -6.67
C GLN A 74 18.23 16.65 -5.45
N GLY A 75 18.72 17.79 -4.99
CA GLY A 75 18.27 18.46 -3.77
C GLY A 75 16.75 18.69 -3.70
N LYS A 76 16.09 19.00 -4.81
CA LYS A 76 14.63 19.16 -4.85
C LYS A 76 13.87 17.89 -4.48
N TRP A 77 14.37 16.71 -4.91
CA TRP A 77 13.75 15.43 -4.64
C TRP A 77 13.94 15.03 -3.19
N ALA A 78 15.17 15.17 -2.70
CA ALA A 78 15.48 14.94 -1.30
C ALA A 78 14.67 15.86 -0.38
N PHE A 79 14.53 17.15 -0.75
CA PHE A 79 13.72 18.10 0.00
C PHE A 79 12.25 17.67 0.10
N ILE A 80 11.61 17.25 -1.00
CA ILE A 80 10.21 16.81 -0.97
C ILE A 80 10.07 15.56 -0.10
N PHE A 81 10.95 14.57 -0.26
CA PHE A 81 10.94 13.38 0.60
C PHE A 81 11.06 13.77 2.07
N LEU A 82 12.05 14.56 2.44
CA LEU A 82 12.31 14.94 3.83
C LEU A 82 11.19 15.79 4.42
N LEU A 83 10.60 16.69 3.63
CA LEU A 83 9.46 17.52 4.07
C LEU A 83 8.29 16.64 4.51
N PHE A 84 7.86 15.71 3.69
CA PHE A 84 6.73 14.84 4.00
C PHE A 84 7.09 13.79 5.06
N PHE A 85 8.31 13.27 5.04
CA PHE A 85 8.82 12.35 6.05
C PHE A 85 8.84 12.99 7.44
N PHE A 86 9.43 14.17 7.59
CA PHE A 86 9.51 14.85 8.88
C PHE A 86 8.16 15.41 9.35
N SER A 87 7.30 15.81 8.43
CA SER A 87 5.93 16.17 8.76
C SER A 87 5.20 14.98 9.40
N MET A 88 5.32 13.79 8.82
CA MET A 88 4.67 12.59 9.37
C MET A 88 5.38 12.08 10.63
N ILE A 89 6.70 12.23 10.75
CA ILE A 89 7.40 11.95 12.01
C ILE A 89 6.85 12.82 13.14
N SER A 90 6.57 14.10 12.90
CA SER A 90 6.01 14.97 13.94
C SER A 90 4.65 14.46 14.44
N VAL A 91 3.81 13.93 13.55
CA VAL A 91 2.55 13.27 13.93
C VAL A 91 2.82 12.05 14.81
N ARG A 92 3.72 11.17 14.37
CA ARG A 92 4.04 9.94 15.14
C ARG A 92 4.74 10.24 16.46
N PHE A 93 5.53 11.31 16.53
CA PHE A 93 6.20 11.73 17.75
C PHE A 93 5.20 12.19 18.83
N VAL A 94 4.12 12.86 18.44
CA VAL A 94 3.06 13.31 19.36
C VAL A 94 2.07 12.19 19.68
N ASN A 95 1.83 11.28 18.75
CA ASN A 95 0.92 10.14 18.91
C ASN A 95 1.61 8.81 18.53
N PRO A 96 2.59 8.35 19.30
CA PRO A 96 3.35 7.15 18.98
C PRO A 96 2.60 5.85 19.29
N SER A 97 1.58 5.87 20.17
CA SER A 97 1.03 4.70 20.85
C SER A 97 0.49 3.62 19.91
N ILE A 98 0.84 2.38 20.21
CA ILE A 98 0.29 1.16 19.60
C ILE A 98 -0.80 0.65 20.56
N SER A 99 -1.95 1.34 20.58
CA SER A 99 -2.94 1.16 21.65
C SER A 99 -4.39 1.05 21.20
N TYR A 100 -4.69 1.19 19.91
CA TYR A 100 -6.08 1.14 19.41
C TYR A 100 -6.14 0.69 17.94
N ALA A 101 -7.33 0.37 17.46
CA ALA A 101 -7.63 -0.11 16.12
C ALA A 101 -6.80 -1.36 15.77
N GLU A 102 -6.39 -1.52 14.52
CA GLU A 102 -5.60 -2.66 14.05
C GLU A 102 -4.10 -2.55 14.37
N LYS A 103 -3.66 -1.52 15.12
CA LYS A 103 -2.25 -1.33 15.46
C LYS A 103 -1.63 -2.51 16.22
N PHE A 104 -2.44 -3.21 17.03
CA PHE A 104 -2.00 -4.44 17.71
C PHE A 104 -1.63 -5.52 16.68
N MET A 105 -2.49 -5.75 15.70
CA MET A 105 -2.27 -6.70 14.61
C MET A 105 -1.06 -6.31 13.78
N ASP A 106 -1.03 -5.07 13.31
CA ASP A 106 0.04 -4.54 12.48
C ASP A 106 1.41 -4.68 13.16
N HIS A 107 1.46 -4.36 14.48
CA HIS A 107 2.69 -4.50 15.24
C HIS A 107 3.00 -5.96 15.57
N ALA A 108 2.01 -6.81 15.82
CA ALA A 108 2.20 -8.23 16.06
C ALA A 108 2.94 -8.90 14.88
N PHE A 109 2.49 -8.65 13.66
CA PHE A 109 3.13 -9.18 12.45
C PHE A 109 4.54 -8.62 12.25
N LEU A 110 4.72 -7.31 12.44
CA LEU A 110 6.03 -6.68 12.37
C LEU A 110 7.01 -7.26 13.42
N ALA A 111 6.55 -7.40 14.67
CA ALA A 111 7.35 -7.90 15.77
C ALA A 111 7.71 -9.39 15.59
N SER A 112 6.77 -10.21 15.09
CA SER A 112 7.00 -11.63 14.78
C SER A 112 8.07 -11.78 13.68
N ILE A 113 7.96 -11.02 12.59
CA ILE A 113 8.95 -11.01 11.51
C ILE A 113 10.33 -10.60 12.02
N MET A 114 10.40 -9.57 12.87
CA MET A 114 11.67 -9.08 13.40
C MET A 114 12.29 -10.03 14.43
N ARG A 115 11.47 -10.78 15.16
CA ARG A 115 11.92 -11.79 16.11
C ARG A 115 12.48 -13.03 15.43
N VAL A 116 11.75 -13.58 14.43
CA VAL A 116 12.15 -14.77 13.66
C VAL A 116 11.95 -14.47 12.17
N PRO A 117 12.94 -13.89 11.48
CA PRO A 117 12.82 -13.46 10.09
C PRO A 117 12.86 -14.64 9.12
N GLN A 118 11.74 -15.32 8.98
CA GLN A 118 11.53 -16.47 8.10
C GLN A 118 10.33 -16.27 7.18
N VAL A 119 10.26 -17.04 6.09
CA VAL A 119 9.16 -17.05 5.12
C VAL A 119 8.59 -18.46 5.02
N PRO A 120 7.26 -18.65 5.18
CA PRO A 120 6.31 -17.67 5.70
C PRO A 120 6.64 -17.27 7.15
N PRO A 121 6.30 -16.04 7.59
CA PRO A 121 6.50 -15.64 8.98
C PRO A 121 5.65 -16.48 9.94
N LEU A 122 6.09 -16.58 11.20
CA LEU A 122 5.28 -17.18 12.25
C LEU A 122 4.04 -16.30 12.51
N ASP A 123 2.93 -16.95 12.73
CA ASP A 123 1.71 -16.26 13.16
C ASP A 123 1.79 -15.96 14.67
N PRO A 124 1.78 -14.66 15.08
CA PRO A 124 1.88 -14.32 16.50
C PRO A 124 0.60 -14.65 17.29
N TRP A 125 -0.52 -14.89 16.61
CA TRP A 125 -1.80 -15.19 17.26
C TRP A 125 -2.27 -16.61 17.09
N PHE A 126 -1.47 -17.45 16.45
CA PHE A 126 -1.77 -18.86 16.25
C PHE A 126 -0.51 -19.71 16.39
N LEU A 127 -0.15 -20.07 17.62
CA LEU A 127 1.05 -20.87 17.91
C LEU A 127 1.05 -22.18 17.12
N GLY A 128 2.14 -22.41 16.40
CA GLY A 128 2.30 -23.52 15.47
C GLY A 128 1.87 -23.22 14.03
N GLY A 129 1.28 -22.05 13.76
CA GLY A 129 0.89 -21.59 12.42
C GLY A 129 1.83 -20.57 11.81
N TYR A 130 1.52 -20.22 10.56
CA TYR A 130 2.24 -19.24 9.76
C TYR A 130 1.28 -18.19 9.21
N LEU A 131 1.83 -17.03 8.83
CA LEU A 131 1.10 -15.98 8.11
C LEU A 131 0.97 -16.34 6.61
N ASP A 132 0.51 -17.55 6.30
CA ASP A 132 0.17 -18.01 4.97
C ASP A 132 -1.28 -17.74 4.58
N VAL A 133 -2.04 -17.17 5.50
CA VAL A 133 -3.46 -16.81 5.36
C VAL A 133 -3.68 -15.31 5.14
N TYR A 134 -2.65 -14.49 5.28
CA TYR A 134 -2.72 -13.04 5.16
C TYR A 134 -1.49 -12.47 4.40
N TYR A 135 -1.63 -11.31 3.79
CA TYR A 135 -0.53 -10.63 3.10
C TYR A 135 0.40 -9.93 4.10
N TYR A 136 1.67 -10.25 4.08
CA TYR A 136 2.64 -9.82 5.10
C TYR A 136 3.86 -9.07 4.57
N LEU A 137 4.02 -8.91 3.25
CA LEU A 137 5.22 -8.29 2.68
C LEU A 137 5.37 -6.82 3.09
N GLY A 138 4.27 -6.12 3.33
CA GLY A 138 4.30 -4.76 3.87
C GLY A 138 5.04 -4.68 5.21
N TYR A 139 4.73 -5.59 6.11
CA TYR A 139 5.42 -5.71 7.41
C TYR A 139 6.85 -6.21 7.23
N TRP A 140 7.09 -7.12 6.27
CA TRP A 140 8.43 -7.60 5.92
C TRP A 140 9.35 -6.46 5.47
N ILE A 141 8.86 -5.52 4.65
CA ILE A 141 9.62 -4.34 4.20
C ILE A 141 10.25 -3.64 5.40
N PHE A 142 9.40 -3.25 6.35
CA PHE A 142 9.85 -2.48 7.51
C PHE A 142 10.57 -3.33 8.54
N GLY A 143 10.14 -4.58 8.73
CA GLY A 143 10.83 -5.53 9.59
C GLY A 143 12.28 -5.78 9.15
N ALA A 144 12.50 -6.04 7.86
CA ALA A 144 13.83 -6.24 7.31
C ALA A 144 14.69 -4.97 7.42
N LEU A 145 14.12 -3.78 7.16
CA LEU A 145 14.82 -2.50 7.36
C LEU A 145 15.13 -2.26 8.84
N GLY A 146 14.24 -2.59 9.77
CA GLY A 146 14.46 -2.52 11.21
C GLY A 146 15.61 -3.42 11.65
N ILE A 147 15.62 -4.68 11.20
CA ILE A 147 16.69 -5.66 11.51
C ILE A 147 18.05 -5.14 11.06
N VAL A 148 18.19 -4.74 9.78
CA VAL A 148 19.52 -4.31 9.26
C VAL A 148 19.97 -2.96 9.80
N SER A 149 19.08 -2.16 10.38
CA SER A 149 19.43 -0.88 11.01
C SER A 149 19.49 -0.96 12.54
N GLY A 150 19.20 -2.11 13.16
CA GLY A 150 19.19 -2.30 14.61
C GLY A 150 18.09 -1.50 15.33
N VAL A 151 17.03 -1.12 14.63
CA VAL A 151 15.90 -0.35 15.20
C VAL A 151 14.83 -1.32 15.70
N PRO A 152 14.39 -1.24 16.97
CA PRO A 152 13.40 -2.17 17.52
C PRO A 152 12.01 -2.00 16.87
N SER A 153 11.16 -3.03 16.95
CA SER A 153 9.87 -3.10 16.25
C SER A 153 8.94 -1.94 16.58
N TYR A 154 8.87 -1.53 17.84
CA TYR A 154 7.99 -0.46 18.31
C TYR A 154 8.40 0.96 17.86
N ILE A 155 9.67 1.16 17.49
CA ILE A 155 10.14 2.37 16.80
C ILE A 155 10.01 2.21 15.29
N THR A 156 10.34 1.03 14.75
CA THR A 156 10.19 0.72 13.31
C THR A 156 8.76 0.93 12.85
N PHE A 157 7.77 0.54 13.67
CA PHE A 157 6.35 0.80 13.44
C PHE A 157 6.07 2.28 13.17
N ASN A 158 6.60 3.16 14.01
CA ASN A 158 6.39 4.61 13.90
C ASN A 158 7.21 5.27 12.78
N LEU A 159 8.24 4.60 12.24
CA LEU A 159 9.02 5.07 11.08
C LEU A 159 8.42 4.61 9.75
N ALA A 160 7.51 3.63 9.74
CA ALA A 160 6.95 3.07 8.52
C ALA A 160 6.14 4.10 7.72
N LEU A 161 5.11 4.70 8.33
CA LEU A 161 4.25 5.67 7.65
C LEU A 161 4.97 6.94 7.18
N PRO A 162 5.89 7.56 7.95
CA PRO A 162 6.73 8.65 7.46
C PRO A 162 7.50 8.27 6.19
N THR A 163 8.03 7.05 6.14
CA THR A 163 8.74 6.54 4.96
C THR A 163 7.80 6.40 3.75
N VAL A 164 6.64 5.78 3.94
CA VAL A 164 5.63 5.60 2.89
C VAL A 164 5.19 6.96 2.33
N LEU A 165 4.87 7.92 3.20
CA LEU A 165 4.41 9.24 2.78
C LEU A 165 5.50 10.01 2.03
N GLY A 166 6.74 10.00 2.52
CA GLY A 166 7.86 10.67 1.86
C GLY A 166 8.15 10.10 0.46
N LEU A 167 8.17 8.77 0.32
CA LEU A 167 8.35 8.08 -0.97
C LEU A 167 7.20 8.40 -1.94
N SER A 168 5.96 8.33 -1.44
CA SER A 168 4.76 8.60 -2.23
C SER A 168 4.71 10.04 -2.73
N ALA A 169 4.99 11.01 -1.87
CA ALA A 169 4.99 12.43 -2.24
C ALA A 169 6.07 12.74 -3.28
N MET A 170 7.29 12.25 -3.09
CA MET A 170 8.39 12.46 -4.03
C MET A 170 8.06 11.86 -5.41
N THR A 171 7.52 10.65 -5.46
CA THR A 171 7.16 9.97 -6.70
C THR A 171 5.91 10.59 -7.35
N MET A 172 4.93 11.05 -6.56
CA MET A 172 3.76 11.78 -7.05
C MET A 172 4.15 13.12 -7.70
N TYR A 173 5.11 13.82 -7.11
CA TYR A 173 5.65 15.02 -7.75
C TYR A 173 6.35 14.73 -9.09
N ALA A 174 7.02 13.57 -9.19
CA ALA A 174 7.59 13.12 -10.46
C ALA A 174 6.49 12.84 -11.51
N ILE A 175 5.37 12.22 -11.12
CA ILE A 175 4.17 12.09 -11.95
C ILE A 175 3.68 13.47 -12.40
N GLY A 176 3.57 14.42 -11.47
CA GLY A 176 3.19 15.78 -11.77
C GLY A 176 4.07 16.42 -12.85
N GLN A 177 5.40 16.23 -12.77
CA GLN A 177 6.34 16.74 -13.77
C GLN A 177 6.21 16.06 -15.15
N LEU A 178 5.77 14.80 -15.21
CA LEU A 178 5.45 14.12 -16.46
C LEU A 178 4.14 14.62 -17.06
N LEU A 179 3.16 14.92 -16.22
CA LEU A 179 1.82 15.30 -16.63
C LEU A 179 1.70 16.80 -16.97
N THR A 180 2.50 17.67 -16.37
CA THR A 180 2.43 19.12 -16.58
C THR A 180 3.80 19.78 -16.52
N LYS A 181 4.01 20.85 -17.30
CA LYS A 181 5.29 21.59 -17.34
C LYS A 181 5.43 22.56 -16.16
N ARG A 182 4.32 23.16 -15.72
CA ARG A 182 4.27 24.14 -14.62
C ARG A 182 3.33 23.65 -13.54
N TYR A 183 3.50 24.15 -12.33
CA TYR A 183 2.66 23.85 -11.17
C TYR A 183 2.55 22.35 -10.83
N ALA A 184 3.54 21.54 -11.20
CA ALA A 184 3.59 20.11 -10.90
C ALA A 184 3.44 19.80 -9.40
N PHE A 185 3.82 20.74 -8.52
CA PHE A 185 3.68 20.61 -7.07
C PHE A 185 2.22 20.48 -6.62
N LEU A 186 1.23 20.91 -7.41
CA LEU A 186 -0.18 20.74 -7.09
C LEU A 186 -0.54 19.27 -6.89
N THR A 187 0.13 18.34 -7.58
CA THR A 187 -0.13 16.89 -7.39
C THR A 187 0.21 16.40 -5.98
N LEU A 188 1.04 17.12 -5.22
CA LEU A 188 1.32 16.82 -3.82
C LEU A 188 0.08 16.96 -2.92
N ALA A 189 -0.87 17.82 -3.32
CA ALA A 189 -2.13 17.97 -2.58
C ALA A 189 -2.95 16.68 -2.53
N THR A 190 -2.69 15.69 -3.39
CA THR A 190 -3.30 14.35 -3.29
C THR A 190 -3.21 13.74 -1.89
N PHE A 191 -2.13 14.04 -1.16
CA PHE A 191 -1.90 13.54 0.21
C PHE A 191 -2.35 14.50 1.32
N LEU A 192 -2.85 15.69 0.95
CA LEU A 192 -3.23 16.75 1.91
C LEU A 192 -4.71 17.07 1.87
N LEU A 193 -5.41 16.60 0.85
CA LEU A 193 -6.83 16.86 0.67
C LEU A 193 -7.67 15.97 1.58
N VAL A 194 -8.70 16.56 2.16
CA VAL A 194 -9.84 15.87 2.76
C VAL A 194 -10.94 15.70 1.72
N ASN A 195 -11.85 14.76 1.94
CA ASN A 195 -13.04 14.66 1.10
C ASN A 195 -14.06 15.79 1.44
N PRO A 196 -14.98 16.13 0.54
CA PRO A 196 -16.01 17.14 0.80
C PRO A 196 -16.87 16.84 2.03
N SER A 197 -17.06 15.58 2.42
CA SER A 197 -17.82 15.18 3.60
C SER A 197 -17.22 15.75 4.89
N PHE A 198 -15.89 15.80 5.00
CA PHE A 198 -15.20 16.41 6.13
C PHE A 198 -15.65 17.87 6.32
N ILE A 199 -15.63 18.66 5.24
CA ILE A 199 -16.01 20.06 5.27
C ILE A 199 -17.50 20.21 5.54
N TRP A 200 -18.34 19.37 4.92
CA TRP A 200 -19.79 19.38 5.09
C TRP A 200 -20.19 19.15 6.56
N GLN A 201 -19.57 18.18 7.22
CA GLN A 201 -19.87 17.85 8.61
C GLN A 201 -19.41 18.96 9.59
N ILE A 202 -18.29 19.67 9.29
CA ILE A 202 -17.90 20.87 10.05
C ILE A 202 -18.97 21.97 9.91
N ILE A 203 -19.48 22.23 8.70
CA ILE A 203 -20.55 23.20 8.46
C ILE A 203 -21.81 22.84 9.24
N GLN A 204 -22.09 21.54 9.43
CA GLN A 204 -23.20 21.05 10.26
C GLN A 204 -22.93 21.18 11.77
N GLY A 205 -21.79 21.69 12.19
CA GLY A 205 -21.44 21.93 13.59
C GLY A 205 -20.93 20.72 14.38
N LYS A 206 -20.54 19.63 13.69
CA LYS A 206 -19.90 18.50 14.36
C LYS A 206 -18.50 18.85 14.88
N THR A 207 -18.07 18.17 15.93
CA THR A 207 -16.72 18.34 16.50
C THR A 207 -15.65 17.76 15.57
N LEU A 208 -14.44 18.32 15.58
CA LEU A 208 -13.34 17.85 14.73
C LEU A 208 -13.01 16.37 14.96
N GLY A 209 -13.10 15.88 16.20
CA GLY A 209 -12.85 14.47 16.52
C GLY A 209 -13.83 13.53 15.84
N SER A 210 -15.14 13.80 15.92
CA SER A 210 -16.14 13.00 15.23
C SER A 210 -16.06 13.12 13.71
N VAL A 211 -15.83 14.34 13.19
CA VAL A 211 -15.72 14.59 11.74
C VAL A 211 -14.55 13.83 11.12
N PHE A 212 -13.42 13.72 11.84
CA PHE A 212 -12.26 12.99 11.36
C PHE A 212 -12.59 11.53 11.06
N TRP A 213 -13.33 10.86 11.94
CA TRP A 213 -13.79 9.49 11.75
C TRP A 213 -14.97 9.40 10.78
N ASP A 214 -16.02 10.18 11.01
CA ASP A 214 -17.29 10.08 10.27
C ASP A 214 -17.14 10.41 8.78
N SER A 215 -16.18 11.29 8.42
CA SER A 215 -15.92 11.62 7.01
C SER A 215 -15.44 10.42 6.18
N THR A 216 -14.95 9.39 6.82
CA THR A 216 -14.55 8.15 6.18
C THR A 216 -15.61 7.04 6.22
N ARG A 217 -16.82 7.35 6.69
CA ARG A 217 -17.99 6.47 6.76
C ARG A 217 -19.22 7.13 6.11
N THR A 218 -18.99 7.94 5.11
CA THR A 218 -20.02 8.75 4.42
C THR A 218 -21.05 7.89 3.69
N ILE A 219 -20.59 6.85 2.97
CA ILE A 219 -21.47 5.87 2.34
C ILE A 219 -21.80 4.79 3.38
N PRO A 220 -23.09 4.55 3.70
CA PRO A 220 -23.48 3.61 4.75
C PRO A 220 -22.88 2.21 4.57
N ASN A 221 -22.49 1.58 5.68
CA ASN A 221 -21.93 0.23 5.75
C ASN A 221 -20.65 0.06 4.91
N THR A 222 -19.91 1.14 4.67
CA THR A 222 -18.65 1.11 3.91
C THR A 222 -17.58 1.98 4.55
N ILE A 223 -16.35 1.81 4.12
CA ILE A 223 -15.20 2.61 4.53
C ILE A 223 -14.71 3.42 3.32
N ASN A 224 -14.67 4.75 3.48
CA ASN A 224 -14.32 5.71 2.42
C ASN A 224 -13.09 6.52 2.81
N GLU A 225 -12.04 5.83 3.21
CA GLU A 225 -10.80 6.47 3.62
C GLU A 225 -10.09 7.19 2.46
N TYR A 226 -9.37 8.23 2.81
CA TYR A 226 -8.50 8.99 1.93
C TYR A 226 -7.10 9.12 2.54
N PRO A 227 -6.04 9.31 1.73
CA PRO A 227 -4.66 9.19 2.21
C PRO A 227 -4.33 10.01 3.46
N LEU A 228 -4.79 11.28 3.54
CA LEU A 228 -4.53 12.11 4.71
C LEU A 228 -5.08 11.49 6.00
N PHE A 229 -6.32 10.94 5.94
CA PHE A 229 -6.92 10.28 7.10
C PHE A 229 -6.08 9.07 7.51
N SER A 230 -5.79 8.16 6.57
CA SER A 230 -5.10 6.90 6.88
C SER A 230 -3.69 7.15 7.46
N PHE A 231 -2.95 8.15 6.93
CA PHE A 231 -1.66 8.54 7.50
C PHE A 231 -1.77 9.11 8.92
N LEU A 232 -2.76 9.98 9.17
CA LEU A 232 -2.95 10.60 10.49
C LEU A 232 -3.50 9.62 11.52
N TRP A 233 -4.40 8.70 11.11
CA TRP A 233 -4.90 7.62 11.95
C TRP A 233 -3.78 6.73 12.46
N GLY A 234 -2.80 6.47 11.60
CA GLY A 234 -1.51 5.93 11.99
C GLY A 234 -1.45 4.43 12.11
N ASP A 235 -2.37 3.71 11.48
CA ASP A 235 -2.27 2.25 11.32
C ASP A 235 -1.26 1.93 10.22
N VAL A 236 -0.34 1.01 10.51
CA VAL A 236 0.62 0.49 9.53
C VAL A 236 -0.06 -0.62 8.71
N HIS A 237 -1.33 -0.36 8.36
CA HIS A 237 -2.15 -1.32 7.65
C HIS A 237 -1.73 -1.46 6.18
N PRO A 238 -1.84 -2.63 5.58
CA PRO A 238 -1.36 -2.96 4.23
C PRO A 238 -1.77 -1.98 3.13
N HIS A 239 -3.02 -1.48 3.14
CA HIS A 239 -3.49 -0.52 2.14
C HIS A 239 -2.74 0.82 2.21
N VAL A 240 -2.29 1.24 3.41
CA VAL A 240 -1.48 2.46 3.57
C VAL A 240 -0.05 2.21 3.15
N ILE A 241 0.53 1.08 3.58
CA ILE A 241 1.89 0.68 3.14
C ILE A 241 1.95 0.59 1.61
N GLY A 242 0.92 0.03 0.97
CA GLY A 242 0.83 -0.14 -0.48
C GLY A 242 0.90 1.17 -1.27
N ILE A 243 0.58 2.33 -0.68
CA ILE A 243 0.48 3.61 -1.38
C ILE A 243 1.78 3.96 -2.12
N PHE A 244 2.96 3.78 -1.51
CA PHE A 244 4.22 4.13 -2.19
C PHE A 244 4.45 3.28 -3.43
N ASN A 245 4.08 2.00 -3.39
CA ASN A 245 4.21 1.08 -4.51
C ASN A 245 3.17 1.36 -5.60
N GLN A 246 1.94 1.69 -5.23
CA GLN A 246 0.90 2.12 -6.18
C GLN A 246 1.33 3.38 -6.94
N VAL A 247 1.91 4.37 -6.24
CA VAL A 247 2.40 5.61 -6.86
C VAL A 247 3.63 5.34 -7.72
N LEU A 248 4.54 4.46 -7.30
CA LEU A 248 5.68 4.02 -8.13
C LEU A 248 5.19 3.37 -9.41
N PHE A 249 4.24 2.43 -9.31
CA PHE A 249 3.71 1.75 -10.48
C PHE A 249 3.00 2.70 -11.43
N LEU A 250 2.17 3.61 -10.91
CA LEU A 250 1.52 4.64 -11.70
C LEU A 250 2.56 5.53 -12.42
N PHE A 251 3.65 5.91 -11.73
CA PHE A 251 4.77 6.63 -12.35
C PHE A 251 5.35 5.84 -13.54
N LEU A 252 5.65 4.56 -13.34
CA LEU A 252 6.24 3.71 -14.39
C LEU A 252 5.33 3.60 -15.62
N MET A 253 4.00 3.50 -15.41
CA MET A 253 3.03 3.48 -16.51
C MET A 253 3.00 4.81 -17.27
N VAL A 254 2.87 5.93 -16.54
CA VAL A 254 2.88 7.28 -17.16
C VAL A 254 4.22 7.54 -17.86
N TYR A 255 5.33 7.11 -17.28
CA TYR A 255 6.66 7.22 -17.88
C TYR A 255 6.77 6.41 -19.16
N ALA A 256 6.28 5.17 -19.16
CA ALA A 256 6.25 4.34 -20.36
C ALA A 256 5.40 4.98 -21.47
N TRP A 257 4.20 5.48 -21.18
CA TRP A 257 3.35 6.16 -22.19
C TRP A 257 4.01 7.39 -22.81
N THR A 258 4.84 8.09 -22.03
CA THR A 258 5.42 9.37 -22.47
C THR A 258 6.81 9.22 -23.07
N ARG A 259 7.58 8.19 -22.70
CA ARG A 259 9.01 8.10 -23.03
C ARG A 259 9.43 6.81 -23.75
N TRP A 260 8.57 5.80 -23.86
CA TRP A 260 8.92 4.47 -24.39
C TRP A 260 9.68 4.53 -25.72
N ASN A 261 9.18 5.31 -26.70
CA ASN A 261 9.78 5.39 -28.02
C ASN A 261 11.17 6.07 -28.04
N SER A 262 11.50 6.82 -26.99
CA SER A 262 12.80 7.49 -26.81
C SER A 262 13.82 6.67 -26.01
N LEU A 263 13.43 5.48 -25.52
CA LEU A 263 14.28 4.59 -24.76
C LEU A 263 14.93 3.54 -25.65
N GLY A 264 16.21 3.25 -25.39
CA GLY A 264 16.90 2.13 -26.00
C GLY A 264 16.40 0.76 -25.46
N PRO A 265 16.73 -0.35 -26.14
CA PRO A 265 16.28 -1.68 -25.73
C PRO A 265 16.65 -2.05 -24.27
N LYS A 266 17.87 -1.71 -23.85
CA LYS A 266 18.34 -1.93 -22.49
C LYS A 266 17.51 -1.13 -21.46
N ASP A 267 17.20 0.12 -21.76
CA ASP A 267 16.46 0.98 -20.85
C ASP A 267 14.99 0.55 -20.73
N ARG A 268 14.37 0.11 -21.85
CA ARG A 268 13.03 -0.50 -21.82
C ARG A 268 12.99 -1.74 -20.95
N MET A 269 14.05 -2.58 -20.99
CA MET A 269 14.14 -3.75 -20.12
C MET A 269 14.17 -3.38 -18.64
N TYR A 270 14.88 -2.30 -18.25
CA TYR A 270 14.84 -1.79 -16.87
C TYR A 270 13.42 -1.37 -16.46
N ILE A 271 12.67 -0.68 -17.35
CA ILE A 271 11.27 -0.30 -17.07
C ILE A 271 10.40 -1.55 -16.90
N ILE A 272 10.56 -2.57 -17.74
CA ILE A 272 9.86 -3.86 -17.61
C ILE A 272 10.17 -4.51 -16.25
N LEU A 273 11.45 -4.61 -15.87
CA LEU A 273 11.85 -5.22 -14.61
C LEU A 273 11.33 -4.46 -13.38
N LEU A 274 11.42 -3.13 -13.39
CA LEU A 274 10.87 -2.29 -12.31
C LEU A 274 9.35 -2.45 -12.21
N SER A 275 8.65 -2.47 -13.36
CA SER A 275 7.20 -2.66 -13.40
C SER A 275 6.80 -4.05 -12.89
N ALA A 276 7.55 -5.09 -13.28
CA ALA A 276 7.31 -6.45 -12.81
C ALA A 276 7.54 -6.60 -11.31
N MET A 277 8.62 -6.02 -10.78
CA MET A 277 8.92 -6.02 -9.35
C MET A 277 7.83 -5.29 -8.55
N SER A 278 7.41 -4.11 -9.01
CA SER A 278 6.36 -3.33 -8.38
C SER A 278 5.01 -4.05 -8.41
N LEU A 279 4.58 -4.55 -9.58
CA LEU A 279 3.33 -5.30 -9.72
C LEU A 279 3.34 -6.59 -8.90
N GLY A 280 4.45 -7.33 -8.94
CA GLY A 280 4.59 -8.62 -8.25
C GLY A 280 4.57 -8.50 -6.73
N SER A 281 5.00 -7.37 -6.17
CA SER A 281 4.94 -7.13 -4.72
C SER A 281 3.53 -6.72 -4.23
N MET A 282 2.64 -6.25 -5.12
CA MET A 282 1.31 -5.78 -4.74
C MET A 282 0.47 -6.85 -4.02
N PRO A 283 0.32 -8.09 -4.54
CA PRO A 283 -0.50 -9.10 -3.86
C PRO A 283 0.01 -9.44 -2.46
N LEU A 284 1.32 -9.34 -2.24
CA LEU A 284 1.96 -9.65 -0.97
C LEU A 284 1.89 -8.49 0.03
N ILE A 285 1.80 -7.24 -0.46
CA ILE A 285 1.64 -6.04 0.38
C ILE A 285 0.16 -5.81 0.68
N ASN A 286 -0.67 -5.77 -0.35
CA ASN A 286 -2.12 -5.63 -0.29
C ASN A 286 -2.73 -6.29 -1.53
N THR A 287 -3.32 -7.47 -1.38
CA THR A 287 -3.82 -8.28 -2.48
C THR A 287 -4.81 -7.55 -3.38
N TRP A 288 -5.57 -6.60 -2.84
CA TRP A 288 -6.55 -5.84 -3.58
C TRP A 288 -5.95 -4.93 -4.66
N ASP A 289 -4.71 -4.47 -4.47
CA ASP A 289 -4.05 -3.56 -5.40
C ASP A 289 -3.84 -4.20 -6.79
N VAL A 290 -3.50 -5.48 -6.85
CA VAL A 290 -3.24 -6.15 -8.14
C VAL A 290 -4.50 -6.20 -9.01
N ILE A 291 -5.69 -6.26 -8.41
CA ILE A 291 -6.96 -6.26 -9.14
C ILE A 291 -7.14 -4.97 -9.95
N VAL A 292 -6.65 -3.85 -9.41
CA VAL A 292 -6.63 -2.57 -10.09
C VAL A 292 -5.46 -2.47 -11.09
N TYR A 293 -4.26 -2.83 -10.67
CA TYR A 293 -3.05 -2.51 -11.43
C TYR A 293 -2.67 -3.55 -12.49
N ALA A 294 -3.16 -4.79 -12.40
CA ALA A 294 -2.98 -5.76 -13.48
C ALA A 294 -3.72 -5.36 -14.78
N PRO A 295 -5.01 -4.94 -14.74
CA PRO A 295 -5.66 -4.36 -15.93
C PRO A 295 -4.95 -3.11 -16.48
N VAL A 296 -4.42 -2.24 -15.60
CA VAL A 296 -3.62 -1.08 -16.01
C VAL A 296 -2.36 -1.51 -16.77
N THR A 297 -1.72 -2.60 -16.34
CA THR A 297 -0.56 -3.18 -17.04
C THR A 297 -0.92 -3.63 -18.45
N VAL A 298 -2.02 -4.36 -18.58
CA VAL A 298 -2.52 -4.83 -19.88
C VAL A 298 -2.82 -3.64 -20.81
N LEU A 299 -3.56 -2.65 -20.30
CA LEU A 299 -3.87 -1.44 -21.05
C LEU A 299 -2.59 -0.69 -21.48
N THR A 300 -1.60 -0.61 -20.60
CA THR A 300 -0.30 0.00 -20.93
C THR A 300 0.37 -0.74 -22.06
N GLY A 301 0.47 -2.06 -22.01
CA GLY A 301 1.04 -2.87 -23.09
C GLY A 301 0.31 -2.67 -24.43
N LEU A 302 -1.01 -2.58 -24.40
CA LEU A 302 -1.83 -2.30 -25.59
C LEU A 302 -1.59 -0.88 -26.14
N ILE A 303 -1.47 0.13 -25.29
CA ILE A 303 -1.14 1.51 -25.69
C ILE A 303 0.24 1.55 -26.33
N LEU A 304 1.24 0.95 -25.70
CA LEU A 304 2.59 0.90 -26.23
C LEU A 304 2.64 0.19 -27.60
N TRP A 305 1.93 -0.91 -27.72
CA TRP A 305 1.86 -1.66 -28.98
C TRP A 305 1.17 -0.84 -30.09
N TYR A 306 0.10 -0.13 -29.77
CA TYR A 306 -0.56 0.76 -30.72
C TYR A 306 0.38 1.84 -31.27
N HIS A 307 1.25 2.40 -30.42
CA HIS A 307 2.21 3.45 -30.79
C HIS A 307 3.50 2.92 -31.43
N ASP A 308 3.77 1.62 -31.36
CA ASP A 308 4.99 1.04 -31.90
C ASP A 308 5.02 1.18 -33.43
N GLY A 309 6.12 1.75 -33.96
CA GLY A 309 6.29 2.00 -35.39
C GLY A 309 5.53 3.20 -35.96
N ARG A 310 4.92 4.05 -35.12
CA ARG A 310 4.27 5.31 -35.52
C ARG A 310 4.96 6.48 -34.83
N THR A 311 5.92 7.11 -35.53
CA THR A 311 6.67 8.27 -34.99
C THR A 311 5.79 9.50 -34.71
N ASP A 312 4.62 9.60 -35.36
CA ASP A 312 3.73 10.76 -35.30
C ASP A 312 2.28 10.41 -34.87
N ALA A 313 2.01 9.20 -34.39
CA ALA A 313 0.67 8.88 -33.94
C ALA A 313 0.40 9.59 -32.60
N PRO A 314 -0.47 10.59 -32.57
CA PRO A 314 -0.88 11.22 -31.35
C PRO A 314 -1.58 10.17 -30.46
N LEU A 315 -1.54 10.33 -29.13
CA LEU A 315 -2.36 9.58 -28.16
C LEU A 315 -3.90 9.69 -28.45
N ASN A 316 -4.24 10.10 -29.66
CA ASN A 316 -5.54 10.53 -30.17
C ASN A 316 -6.46 9.40 -30.57
N ALA A 317 -5.95 8.17 -30.72
CA ALA A 317 -6.81 7.06 -31.12
C ALA A 317 -7.77 6.68 -29.98
N GLY A 318 -9.04 6.50 -30.33
CA GLY A 318 -10.03 5.99 -29.41
C GLY A 318 -9.64 4.60 -28.89
N ILE A 319 -10.02 4.26 -27.65
CA ILE A 319 -9.81 2.92 -27.09
C ILE A 319 -10.33 1.85 -28.06
N LEU A 320 -11.48 2.09 -28.69
CA LEU A 320 -12.04 1.22 -29.74
C LEU A 320 -11.13 1.10 -30.97
N GLU A 321 -10.44 2.15 -31.34
CA GLU A 321 -9.49 2.14 -32.47
C GLU A 321 -8.20 1.41 -32.10
N ILE A 322 -7.71 1.62 -30.86
CA ILE A 322 -6.60 0.84 -30.31
C ILE A 322 -6.94 -0.65 -30.32
N LEU A 323 -8.10 -1.04 -29.84
CA LEU A 323 -8.58 -2.43 -29.82
C LEU A 323 -8.73 -3.01 -31.24
N LYS A 324 -9.32 -2.24 -32.19
CA LYS A 324 -9.48 -2.67 -33.59
C LYS A 324 -8.13 -2.90 -34.29
N VAL A 325 -7.20 -1.95 -34.16
CA VAL A 325 -5.85 -2.05 -34.78
C VAL A 325 -5.06 -3.18 -34.13
N THR A 326 -5.14 -3.32 -32.81
CA THR A 326 -4.48 -4.42 -32.07
C THR A 326 -5.04 -5.78 -32.48
N SER A 327 -6.37 -5.91 -32.54
CA SER A 327 -7.05 -7.13 -33.00
C SER A 327 -6.66 -7.49 -34.45
N ARG A 328 -6.59 -6.50 -35.33
CA ARG A 328 -6.18 -6.70 -36.73
C ARG A 328 -4.71 -7.17 -36.82
N ARG A 329 -3.79 -6.52 -36.11
CA ARG A 329 -2.38 -6.90 -36.06
C ARG A 329 -2.16 -8.27 -35.42
N MET A 330 -2.93 -8.63 -34.37
CA MET A 330 -2.88 -9.95 -33.79
C MET A 330 -3.34 -11.01 -34.81
N LYS A 331 -4.44 -10.76 -35.53
CA LYS A 331 -4.89 -11.65 -36.63
C LYS A 331 -3.86 -11.78 -37.73
N GLU A 332 -3.31 -10.68 -38.19
CA GLU A 332 -2.29 -10.67 -39.27
C GLU A 332 -1.00 -11.39 -38.83
N GLY A 333 -0.54 -11.14 -37.58
CA GLY A 333 0.62 -11.82 -37.00
C GLY A 333 0.38 -13.32 -36.78
N PHE A 334 -0.80 -13.69 -36.28
CA PHE A 334 -1.19 -15.09 -36.11
C PHE A 334 -1.32 -15.82 -37.46
N ILE A 335 -1.96 -15.19 -38.45
CA ILE A 335 -2.11 -15.76 -39.81
C ILE A 335 -0.74 -15.90 -40.51
N ALA A 336 0.17 -14.91 -40.33
CA ALA A 336 1.53 -14.99 -40.86
C ALA A 336 2.31 -16.14 -40.18
N HIS A 337 2.15 -16.31 -38.87
CA HIS A 337 2.78 -17.41 -38.13
C HIS A 337 2.24 -18.77 -38.52
N VAL A 338 0.93 -18.91 -38.69
CA VAL A 338 0.28 -20.16 -39.13
C VAL A 338 0.60 -20.51 -40.61
N ARG A 339 0.66 -19.50 -41.49
CA ARG A 339 0.99 -19.72 -42.91
C ARG A 339 2.48 -19.95 -43.19
N GLY A 340 3.37 -19.37 -42.34
CA GLY A 340 4.83 -19.48 -42.53
C GLY A 340 5.44 -20.79 -42.09
N GLY A 341 4.71 -21.63 -41.35
CA GLY A 341 5.25 -22.87 -40.76
C GLY A 341 6.43 -22.61 -39.82
N ILE A 342 6.61 -23.43 -38.80
CA ILE A 342 7.65 -23.27 -37.74
C ILE A 342 9.08 -23.15 -38.33
N ARG A 343 9.35 -23.59 -39.56
CA ARG A 343 10.67 -23.52 -40.20
C ARG A 343 10.97 -22.19 -40.94
N GLY A 344 9.97 -21.45 -41.41
CA GLY A 344 10.15 -20.15 -42.07
C GLY A 344 10.41 -19.00 -41.09
N SER A 345 9.79 -19.05 -39.92
CA SER A 345 9.80 -18.01 -38.91
C SER A 345 11.18 -17.79 -38.26
N PHE A 346 12.05 -18.81 -38.19
CA PHE A 346 13.39 -18.67 -37.61
C PHE A 346 14.45 -18.10 -38.57
N ARG A 347 14.21 -18.08 -39.89
CA ARG A 347 15.19 -17.61 -40.87
C ARG A 347 15.04 -16.12 -41.22
N ASP A 348 13.81 -15.57 -41.11
CA ASP A 348 13.54 -14.15 -41.28
C ASP A 348 13.64 -13.34 -39.95
N LEU A 349 13.68 -14.03 -38.81
CA LEU A 349 13.99 -13.49 -37.49
C LEU A 349 15.52 -13.36 -37.30
N ARG A 350 16.21 -12.63 -38.17
CA ARG A 350 17.44 -11.90 -37.79
C ARG A 350 17.09 -10.69 -36.89
N ILE A 351 16.12 -10.87 -36.04
CA ILE A 351 15.83 -9.94 -34.96
C ILE A 351 16.83 -10.29 -33.86
N HIS A 352 17.78 -9.40 -33.60
CA HIS A 352 18.64 -9.52 -32.42
C HIS A 352 17.76 -9.86 -31.21
N PRO A 353 18.07 -10.90 -30.40
CA PRO A 353 17.28 -11.28 -29.23
C PRO A 353 16.96 -10.09 -28.31
N GLY A 354 17.83 -9.08 -28.26
CA GLY A 354 17.62 -7.85 -27.50
C GLY A 354 16.48 -6.95 -28.02
N CYS A 355 16.10 -7.03 -29.31
CA CYS A 355 14.99 -6.23 -29.85
C CYS A 355 13.62 -6.81 -29.51
N VAL A 356 13.50 -8.14 -29.42
CA VAL A 356 12.25 -8.82 -29.03
C VAL A 356 11.99 -8.61 -27.54
N ALA A 357 13.04 -8.75 -26.70
CA ALA A 357 12.94 -8.61 -25.25
C ALA A 357 12.54 -7.18 -24.78
N ALA A 358 12.66 -6.18 -25.64
CA ALA A 358 12.35 -4.77 -25.32
C ALA A 358 11.19 -4.21 -26.15
N SER A 359 10.40 -5.06 -26.77
CA SER A 359 9.21 -4.65 -27.55
C SER A 359 8.02 -4.33 -26.65
N PRO A 360 7.00 -3.61 -27.13
CA PRO A 360 5.73 -3.44 -26.42
C PRO A 360 5.03 -4.78 -26.10
N PHE A 361 5.19 -5.76 -26.96
CA PHE A 361 4.70 -7.12 -26.71
C PHE A 361 5.44 -7.77 -25.53
N ALA A 362 6.76 -7.58 -25.45
CA ALA A 362 7.54 -8.03 -24.29
C ALA A 362 7.06 -7.34 -22.99
N PHE A 363 6.71 -6.05 -23.02
CA PHE A 363 6.11 -5.41 -21.86
C PHE A 363 4.82 -6.11 -21.42
N LEU A 364 3.89 -6.32 -22.36
CA LEU A 364 2.58 -6.93 -22.10
C LEU A 364 2.69 -8.32 -21.49
N VAL A 365 3.66 -9.14 -21.94
CA VAL A 365 3.83 -10.53 -21.50
C VAL A 365 4.79 -10.62 -20.32
N SER A 366 5.94 -9.94 -20.40
CA SER A 366 7.01 -10.13 -19.41
C SER A 366 6.67 -9.49 -18.06
N VAL A 367 5.94 -8.35 -18.02
CA VAL A 367 5.61 -7.72 -16.73
C VAL A 367 4.76 -8.65 -15.87
N PRO A 368 3.61 -9.21 -16.32
CA PRO A 368 2.83 -10.14 -15.51
C PRO A 368 3.57 -11.43 -15.18
N VAL A 369 4.28 -12.00 -16.16
CA VAL A 369 4.99 -13.28 -15.97
C VAL A 369 6.11 -13.12 -14.94
N LEU A 370 6.96 -12.10 -15.07
CA LEU A 370 8.04 -11.85 -14.13
C LEU A 370 7.51 -11.42 -12.75
N ALA A 371 6.38 -10.71 -12.69
CA ALA A 371 5.71 -10.37 -11.44
C ALA A 371 5.33 -11.63 -10.64
N VAL A 372 4.74 -12.61 -11.29
CA VAL A 372 4.39 -13.90 -10.65
C VAL A 372 5.64 -14.70 -10.30
N LEU A 373 6.60 -14.81 -11.23
CA LEU A 373 7.82 -15.60 -11.02
C LEU A 373 8.69 -15.04 -9.89
N ALA A 374 8.75 -13.71 -9.72
CA ALA A 374 9.52 -13.07 -8.66
C ALA A 374 9.07 -13.49 -7.26
N TYR A 375 7.79 -13.81 -7.08
CA TYR A 375 7.18 -14.17 -5.81
C TYR A 375 6.46 -15.54 -5.88
N LEU A 376 6.86 -16.41 -6.80
CA LEU A 376 6.23 -17.72 -6.99
C LEU A 376 6.07 -18.54 -5.69
N PRO A 377 7.07 -18.60 -4.77
CA PRO A 377 6.90 -19.33 -3.52
C PRO A 377 5.73 -18.84 -2.67
N PHE A 378 5.43 -17.53 -2.69
CA PHE A 378 4.28 -16.99 -1.97
C PHE A 378 2.97 -17.58 -2.51
N TYR A 379 2.78 -17.56 -3.81
CA TYR A 379 1.55 -18.11 -4.43
C TYR A 379 1.36 -19.60 -4.20
N LEU A 380 2.46 -20.34 -4.04
CA LEU A 380 2.42 -21.78 -3.75
C LEU A 380 2.14 -22.09 -2.27
N GLN A 381 2.41 -21.15 -1.37
CA GLN A 381 2.25 -21.31 0.08
C GLN A 381 0.97 -20.67 0.60
N MET A 382 0.41 -19.70 -0.14
CA MET A 382 -0.73 -18.92 0.30
C MET A 382 -1.99 -19.79 0.40
N ASN A 383 -2.58 -19.83 1.59
CA ASN A 383 -3.80 -20.56 1.92
C ASN A 383 -4.92 -19.59 2.29
N THR A 384 -5.30 -18.71 1.37
CA THR A 384 -6.37 -17.73 1.64
C THR A 384 -7.66 -18.11 0.95
N ARG A 385 -8.76 -17.87 1.65
CA ARG A 385 -10.13 -17.93 1.12
C ARG A 385 -10.70 -16.53 0.82
N GLY A 386 -9.85 -15.52 0.61
CA GLY A 386 -10.21 -14.12 0.47
C GLY A 386 -11.42 -13.84 -0.44
N VAL A 387 -11.16 -13.50 -1.72
CA VAL A 387 -12.23 -13.17 -2.67
C VAL A 387 -12.85 -14.43 -3.26
N GLN A 388 -14.17 -14.59 -3.07
CA GLN A 388 -14.92 -15.77 -3.53
C GLN A 388 -15.58 -15.57 -4.90
N GLY A 389 -15.60 -14.34 -5.42
CA GLY A 389 -16.18 -14.03 -6.71
C GLY A 389 -16.48 -12.55 -6.92
N VAL A 390 -17.29 -12.27 -7.94
CA VAL A 390 -17.76 -10.92 -8.27
C VAL A 390 -19.27 -10.91 -8.23
N GLY A 391 -19.86 -9.96 -7.49
CA GLY A 391 -21.29 -9.73 -7.39
C GLY A 391 -21.71 -8.41 -8.04
N LEU A 392 -23.01 -8.28 -8.33
CA LEU A 392 -23.62 -7.02 -8.76
C LEU A 392 -24.10 -6.23 -7.52
N VAL A 393 -23.78 -4.94 -7.50
CA VAL A 393 -24.25 -4.04 -6.42
C VAL A 393 -25.77 -3.98 -6.39
N HIS A 394 -26.35 -4.31 -5.27
CA HIS A 394 -27.81 -4.32 -5.07
C HIS A 394 -28.31 -3.16 -4.19
N THR A 395 -27.43 -2.51 -3.43
CA THR A 395 -27.76 -1.30 -2.65
C THR A 395 -27.07 -0.10 -3.30
N LEU A 396 -27.82 0.69 -4.06
CA LEU A 396 -27.29 1.83 -4.82
C LEU A 396 -26.78 2.92 -3.87
N THR A 397 -25.65 3.52 -4.20
CA THR A 397 -25.08 4.64 -3.45
C THR A 397 -25.94 5.90 -3.63
N ASN A 398 -26.24 6.59 -2.53
CA ASN A 398 -26.86 7.91 -2.61
C ASN A 398 -25.93 8.88 -3.38
N PRO A 399 -26.42 9.56 -4.43
CA PRO A 399 -25.59 10.47 -5.22
C PRO A 399 -24.94 11.60 -4.42
N VAL A 400 -25.58 12.05 -3.34
CA VAL A 400 -25.02 13.09 -2.46
C VAL A 400 -23.84 12.52 -1.68
N ASP A 401 -23.95 11.32 -1.13
CA ASP A 401 -22.86 10.66 -0.40
C ASP A 401 -21.67 10.41 -1.34
N PHE A 402 -21.94 9.98 -2.57
CA PHE A 402 -20.91 9.81 -3.60
C PHE A 402 -20.18 11.12 -3.90
N LEU A 403 -20.90 12.24 -4.03
CA LEU A 403 -20.32 13.56 -4.23
C LEU A 403 -19.58 14.06 -2.99
N LEU A 404 -20.05 13.72 -1.78
CA LEU A 404 -19.36 14.05 -0.55
C LEU A 404 -18.02 13.30 -0.41
N VAL A 405 -17.84 12.16 -1.08
CA VAL A 405 -16.55 11.45 -1.12
C VAL A 405 -15.69 11.92 -2.29
N HIS A 406 -16.22 11.97 -3.51
CA HIS A 406 -15.43 12.15 -4.74
C HIS A 406 -15.64 13.48 -5.46
N GLY A 407 -16.59 14.29 -5.00
CA GLY A 407 -17.06 15.48 -5.71
C GLY A 407 -15.99 16.51 -6.02
N PHE A 408 -14.99 16.65 -5.16
CA PHE A 408 -13.88 17.60 -5.40
C PHE A 408 -13.11 17.27 -6.70
N PHE A 409 -12.73 16.03 -6.91
CA PHE A 409 -12.01 15.65 -8.12
C PHE A 409 -12.90 15.69 -9.36
N LEU A 410 -14.16 15.25 -9.24
CA LEU A 410 -15.14 15.35 -10.32
C LEU A 410 -15.33 16.80 -10.75
N PHE A 411 -15.46 17.71 -9.80
CA PHE A 411 -15.59 19.15 -10.06
C PHE A 411 -14.38 19.69 -10.83
N LEU A 412 -13.15 19.37 -10.41
CA LEU A 412 -11.93 19.80 -11.09
C LEU A 412 -11.87 19.29 -12.55
N ILE A 413 -12.20 18.01 -12.75
CA ILE A 413 -12.19 17.42 -14.09
C ILE A 413 -13.26 18.07 -14.97
N ILE A 414 -14.48 18.25 -14.44
CA ILE A 414 -15.61 18.87 -15.19
C ILE A 414 -15.26 20.30 -15.59
N ILE A 415 -14.68 21.12 -14.70
CA ILE A 415 -14.21 22.47 -15.06
C ILE A 415 -13.25 22.43 -16.24
N CYS A 416 -12.32 21.47 -16.26
CA CYS A 416 -11.38 21.33 -17.37
C CYS A 416 -12.04 20.82 -18.66
N LEU A 417 -13.28 20.30 -18.59
CA LEU A 417 -14.05 19.76 -19.72
C LEU A 417 -15.18 20.66 -20.19
N ILE A 418 -15.41 21.84 -19.59
CA ILE A 418 -16.55 22.72 -19.91
C ILE A 418 -16.62 23.00 -21.42
N SER A 419 -15.51 23.28 -22.07
CA SER A 419 -15.48 23.49 -23.54
C SER A 419 -15.89 22.23 -24.31
N ASP A 420 -15.36 21.06 -23.92
CA ASP A 420 -15.70 19.79 -24.55
C ASP A 420 -17.20 19.45 -24.38
N ILE A 421 -17.78 19.75 -23.20
CA ILE A 421 -19.19 19.54 -22.91
C ILE A 421 -20.05 20.45 -23.79
N ARG A 422 -19.71 21.72 -23.87
CA ARG A 422 -20.43 22.69 -24.72
C ARG A 422 -20.38 22.32 -26.19
N ASP A 423 -19.24 21.85 -26.68
CA ASP A 423 -19.05 21.55 -28.11
C ASP A 423 -19.68 20.20 -28.51
N ARG A 424 -19.95 19.30 -27.55
CA ARG A 424 -20.49 17.96 -27.80
C ARG A 424 -21.58 17.56 -26.78
N PRO A 425 -22.68 18.37 -26.63
CA PRO A 425 -23.68 18.13 -25.59
C PRO A 425 -24.46 16.81 -25.78
N TRP A 426 -24.46 16.24 -26.97
CA TRP A 426 -25.10 14.95 -27.25
C TRP A 426 -24.48 13.78 -26.47
N LEU A 427 -23.22 13.89 -26.03
CA LEU A 427 -22.58 12.87 -25.19
C LEU A 427 -23.22 12.73 -23.81
N LEU A 428 -24.00 13.70 -23.36
CA LEU A 428 -24.78 13.63 -22.11
C LEU A 428 -25.82 12.51 -22.13
N VAL A 429 -26.18 11.99 -23.32
CA VAL A 429 -27.12 10.86 -23.43
C VAL A 429 -26.58 9.61 -22.68
N PHE A 430 -25.28 9.37 -22.66
CA PHE A 430 -24.70 8.20 -22.02
C PHE A 430 -24.83 8.22 -20.48
N PRO A 431 -24.34 9.23 -19.75
CA PRO A 431 -24.55 9.30 -18.31
C PRO A 431 -26.03 9.40 -17.95
N PHE A 432 -26.87 10.07 -18.76
CA PHE A 432 -28.29 10.13 -18.56
C PHE A 432 -28.95 8.74 -18.65
N ALA A 433 -28.58 7.92 -19.63
CA ALA A 433 -29.07 6.56 -19.76
C ALA A 433 -28.66 5.69 -18.54
N ILE A 434 -27.44 5.85 -18.02
CA ILE A 434 -27.00 5.16 -16.79
C ILE A 434 -27.81 5.62 -15.58
N ALA A 435 -28.14 6.93 -15.50
CA ALA A 435 -28.97 7.46 -14.42
C ALA A 435 -30.42 6.93 -14.48
N LEU A 436 -31.00 6.79 -15.70
CA LEU A 436 -32.35 6.29 -15.90
C LEU A 436 -32.54 4.86 -15.42
N ILE A 437 -31.48 4.02 -15.46
CA ILE A 437 -31.55 2.66 -14.93
C ILE A 437 -31.21 2.60 -13.43
N GLY A 438 -31.14 3.76 -12.76
CA GLY A 438 -30.99 3.87 -11.30
C GLY A 438 -29.55 4.09 -10.81
N TYR A 439 -28.51 3.88 -11.62
CA TYR A 439 -27.09 4.02 -11.22
C TYR A 439 -26.62 5.49 -11.28
N VAL A 440 -27.26 6.39 -10.51
CA VAL A 440 -26.98 7.83 -10.56
C VAL A 440 -25.55 8.16 -10.13
N ALA A 441 -25.02 7.49 -9.10
CA ALA A 441 -23.64 7.68 -8.66
C ALA A 441 -22.63 7.29 -9.76
N ALA A 442 -22.83 6.15 -10.43
CA ALA A 442 -22.05 5.75 -11.59
C ALA A 442 -22.18 6.73 -12.76
N ALA A 443 -23.38 7.29 -12.99
CA ALA A 443 -23.60 8.30 -14.02
C ALA A 443 -22.81 9.58 -13.78
N LEU A 444 -22.65 10.02 -12.52
CA LEU A 444 -21.80 11.17 -12.16
C LEU A 444 -20.33 10.95 -12.52
N ALA A 445 -19.80 9.75 -12.35
CA ALA A 445 -18.45 9.41 -12.78
C ALA A 445 -18.35 9.16 -14.30
N ALA A 446 -19.42 8.62 -14.92
CA ALA A 446 -19.48 8.40 -16.36
C ALA A 446 -19.51 9.70 -17.17
N LEU A 447 -20.04 10.79 -16.60
CA LEU A 447 -20.09 12.08 -17.24
C LEU A 447 -18.70 12.53 -17.73
N PRO A 448 -17.70 12.78 -16.84
CA PRO A 448 -16.37 13.15 -17.29
C PRO A 448 -15.67 12.02 -18.06
N LEU A 449 -15.92 10.74 -17.72
CA LEU A 449 -15.32 9.60 -18.41
C LEU A 449 -15.61 9.61 -19.90
N VAL A 450 -16.86 9.78 -20.34
CA VAL A 450 -17.27 9.75 -21.73
C VAL A 450 -16.59 10.88 -22.53
N TYR A 451 -16.51 12.07 -21.96
CA TYR A 451 -15.83 13.21 -22.60
C TYR A 451 -14.34 12.97 -22.74
N LEU A 452 -13.66 12.48 -21.70
CA LEU A 452 -12.24 12.13 -21.74
C LEU A 452 -11.98 11.00 -22.73
N ALA A 453 -12.80 9.96 -22.72
CA ALA A 453 -12.67 8.80 -23.60
C ALA A 453 -12.90 9.12 -25.08
N THR A 454 -13.66 10.14 -25.39
CA THR A 454 -13.95 10.57 -26.78
C THR A 454 -13.16 11.80 -27.22
N ARG A 455 -12.33 12.38 -26.33
CA ARG A 455 -11.55 13.58 -26.60
C ARG A 455 -10.49 13.33 -27.67
N LYS A 456 -10.42 14.19 -28.67
CA LYS A 456 -9.29 14.22 -29.62
C LYS A 456 -8.09 14.88 -28.94
N GLY A 457 -6.88 14.35 -29.13
CA GLY A 457 -5.67 14.91 -28.49
C GLY A 457 -5.55 14.63 -27.00
N ARG A 458 -5.96 13.44 -26.55
CA ARG A 458 -5.82 13.01 -25.16
C ARG A 458 -4.38 13.11 -24.67
N SER A 459 -4.24 13.56 -23.44
CA SER A 459 -2.99 13.59 -22.71
C SER A 459 -2.87 12.37 -21.76
N SER A 460 -1.69 12.12 -21.25
CA SER A 460 -1.50 11.08 -20.21
C SER A 460 -2.32 11.37 -18.96
N ALA A 461 -2.57 12.64 -18.60
CA ALA A 461 -3.47 12.99 -17.50
C ALA A 461 -4.92 12.56 -17.77
N ASP A 462 -5.38 12.68 -19.04
CA ASP A 462 -6.72 12.20 -19.41
C ASP A 462 -6.83 10.68 -19.26
N ILE A 463 -5.78 9.92 -19.59
CA ILE A 463 -5.74 8.47 -19.43
C ILE A 463 -5.78 8.10 -17.93
N VAL A 464 -4.99 8.76 -17.10
CA VAL A 464 -5.00 8.51 -15.63
C VAL A 464 -6.37 8.84 -15.04
N ALA A 465 -7.02 9.93 -15.47
CA ALA A 465 -8.38 10.27 -15.06
C ALA A 465 -9.40 9.20 -15.49
N ILE A 466 -9.31 8.71 -16.73
CA ILE A 466 -10.17 7.61 -17.21
C ILE A 466 -10.02 6.39 -16.31
N LEU A 467 -8.81 6.00 -15.93
CA LEU A 467 -8.56 4.87 -15.03
C LEU A 467 -9.23 5.07 -13.66
N GLY A 468 -9.00 6.23 -13.02
CA GLY A 468 -9.62 6.54 -11.73
C GLY A 468 -11.15 6.54 -11.78
N LEU A 469 -11.74 7.18 -12.80
CA LEU A 469 -13.19 7.19 -13.00
C LEU A 469 -13.76 5.79 -13.30
N SER A 470 -13.03 4.96 -14.03
CA SER A 470 -13.43 3.56 -14.31
C SER A 470 -13.48 2.73 -13.04
N ILE A 471 -12.55 2.94 -12.09
CA ILE A 471 -12.58 2.29 -10.77
C ILE A 471 -13.82 2.69 -10.00
N LEU A 472 -14.17 4.00 -9.99
CA LEU A 472 -15.38 4.46 -9.31
C LEU A 472 -16.65 3.84 -9.90
N ILE A 473 -16.76 3.77 -11.22
CA ILE A 473 -17.92 3.14 -11.89
C ILE A 473 -17.94 1.64 -11.58
N MET A 474 -16.78 0.98 -11.59
CA MET A 474 -16.68 -0.43 -11.26
C MET A 474 -17.22 -0.69 -9.84
N CYS A 475 -16.84 0.11 -8.85
CA CYS A 475 -17.32 0.00 -7.47
C CYS A 475 -18.82 0.29 -7.29
N GLU A 476 -19.44 1.04 -8.21
CA GLU A 476 -20.89 1.31 -8.18
C GLU A 476 -21.72 0.22 -8.87
N VAL A 477 -21.09 -0.62 -9.69
CA VAL A 477 -21.76 -1.69 -10.44
C VAL A 477 -21.41 -3.07 -9.91
N PHE A 478 -20.17 -3.28 -9.51
CA PHE A 478 -19.65 -4.57 -9.07
C PHE A 478 -19.02 -4.47 -7.68
N TYR A 479 -19.04 -5.58 -6.98
CA TYR A 479 -18.25 -5.76 -5.75
C TYR A 479 -17.58 -7.13 -5.75
N LEU A 480 -16.52 -7.24 -4.99
CA LEU A 480 -15.84 -8.52 -4.76
C LEU A 480 -16.50 -9.20 -3.56
N VAL A 481 -16.95 -10.44 -3.77
CA VAL A 481 -17.61 -11.24 -2.74
C VAL A 481 -16.52 -11.71 -1.75
N ASP A 482 -16.71 -11.35 -0.50
CA ASP A 482 -15.89 -11.77 0.63
C ASP A 482 -16.76 -12.25 1.81
N ASN A 483 -16.16 -12.55 2.95
CA ASN A 483 -16.84 -13.09 4.12
C ASN A 483 -17.34 -12.02 5.11
N MET A 484 -17.48 -10.74 4.69
CA MET A 484 -18.00 -9.66 5.55
C MET A 484 -19.52 -9.71 5.79
N GLY A 485 -20.23 -10.61 5.10
CA GLY A 485 -21.67 -10.79 5.22
C GLY A 485 -22.52 -9.73 4.49
N ASP A 486 -23.82 -9.94 4.46
CA ASP A 486 -24.75 -9.17 3.59
C ASP A 486 -24.80 -7.66 3.90
N THR A 487 -24.67 -7.28 5.16
CA THR A 487 -24.73 -5.86 5.57
C THR A 487 -23.51 -5.09 5.06
N TYR A 488 -22.34 -5.71 5.07
CA TYR A 488 -21.05 -5.09 4.71
C TYR A 488 -20.50 -5.61 3.38
N TYR A 489 -21.32 -6.23 2.55
CA TYR A 489 -20.95 -7.00 1.36
C TYR A 489 -20.01 -6.29 0.38
N ARG A 490 -20.01 -4.95 0.33
CA ARG A 490 -19.09 -4.17 -0.53
C ARG A 490 -18.10 -3.29 0.24
N MET A 491 -18.04 -3.44 1.57
CA MET A 491 -17.20 -2.59 2.41
C MET A 491 -15.72 -2.63 1.99
N ASN A 492 -15.16 -3.82 1.86
CA ASN A 492 -13.77 -3.99 1.45
C ASN A 492 -13.52 -3.54 0.01
N THR A 493 -14.49 -3.74 -0.90
CA THR A 493 -14.37 -3.26 -2.30
C THR A 493 -14.19 -1.74 -2.34
N LEU A 494 -15.04 -0.99 -1.65
CA LEU A 494 -14.93 0.47 -1.61
C LEU A 494 -13.66 0.89 -0.85
N PHE A 495 -13.39 0.31 0.30
CA PHE A 495 -12.25 0.63 1.14
C PHE A 495 -10.93 0.52 0.37
N LYS A 496 -10.71 -0.58 -0.31
CA LYS A 496 -9.43 -0.84 -0.97
C LYS A 496 -9.29 -0.11 -2.32
N PHE A 497 -10.38 0.00 -3.09
CA PHE A 497 -10.30 0.57 -4.45
C PHE A 497 -10.42 2.09 -4.48
N TYR A 498 -11.08 2.70 -3.51
CA TYR A 498 -11.19 4.16 -3.45
C TYR A 498 -9.85 4.84 -3.21
N ILE A 499 -8.91 4.21 -2.50
CA ILE A 499 -7.53 4.72 -2.35
C ILE A 499 -6.84 4.77 -3.73
N ALA A 500 -6.92 3.71 -4.53
CA ALA A 500 -6.33 3.70 -5.87
C ALA A 500 -6.99 4.76 -6.79
N ALA A 501 -8.32 4.86 -6.74
CA ALA A 501 -9.07 5.90 -7.46
C ALA A 501 -8.63 7.31 -7.01
N TRP A 502 -8.50 7.54 -5.71
CA TRP A 502 -8.05 8.82 -5.15
C TRP A 502 -6.66 9.22 -5.65
N LEU A 503 -5.70 8.29 -5.64
CA LEU A 503 -4.35 8.54 -6.14
C LEU A 503 -4.35 8.91 -7.63
N MET A 504 -5.12 8.19 -8.45
CA MET A 504 -5.22 8.46 -9.90
C MET A 504 -5.97 9.75 -10.19
N MET A 505 -7.09 9.99 -9.52
CA MET A 505 -7.88 11.21 -9.70
C MET A 505 -7.14 12.44 -9.16
N GLY A 506 -6.46 12.31 -8.02
CA GLY A 506 -5.61 13.36 -7.48
C GLY A 506 -4.47 13.74 -8.45
N ALA A 507 -3.70 12.75 -8.91
CA ALA A 507 -2.63 12.98 -9.88
C ALA A 507 -3.14 13.66 -11.16
N SER A 508 -4.26 13.18 -11.72
CA SER A 508 -4.77 13.64 -13.00
C SER A 508 -5.51 14.99 -12.92
N SER A 509 -6.47 15.15 -12.00
CA SER A 509 -7.27 16.37 -11.88
C SER A 509 -6.43 17.57 -11.48
N LEU A 510 -5.47 17.39 -10.55
CA LEU A 510 -4.56 18.45 -10.13
C LEU A 510 -3.55 18.81 -11.24
N ALA A 511 -3.11 17.84 -12.06
CA ALA A 511 -2.32 18.13 -13.25
C ALA A 511 -3.14 18.85 -14.34
N MET A 512 -4.42 18.52 -14.50
CA MET A 512 -5.33 19.24 -15.41
C MET A 512 -5.55 20.67 -14.91
N LEU A 513 -5.78 20.87 -13.62
CA LEU A 513 -5.86 22.21 -13.02
C LEU A 513 -4.57 22.99 -13.24
N ALA A 514 -3.40 22.37 -13.03
CA ALA A 514 -2.11 22.99 -13.29
C ALA A 514 -1.96 23.49 -14.72
N ARG A 515 -2.43 22.71 -15.71
CA ARG A 515 -2.43 23.10 -17.13
C ARG A 515 -3.43 24.21 -17.41
N LEU A 516 -4.59 24.19 -16.80
CA LEU A 516 -5.60 25.25 -16.91
C LEU A 516 -5.02 26.57 -16.39
N LEU A 517 -4.40 26.56 -15.21
CA LEU A 517 -3.71 27.71 -14.63
C LEU A 517 -2.57 28.21 -15.52
N ASP A 518 -1.78 27.31 -16.14
CA ASP A 518 -0.69 27.69 -17.03
C ASP A 518 -1.20 28.39 -18.30
N ARG A 519 -2.33 27.96 -18.85
CA ARG A 519 -3.01 28.63 -19.97
C ARG A 519 -3.54 30.02 -19.59
N MET A 520 -4.13 30.17 -18.43
CA MET A 520 -4.66 31.43 -17.92
C MET A 520 -3.53 32.44 -17.61
N THR A 521 -2.38 31.96 -17.09
CA THR A 521 -1.25 32.81 -16.73
C THR A 521 -0.41 33.27 -17.92
N GLY A 522 -0.62 32.71 -19.11
CA GLY A 522 -0.12 33.31 -20.38
C GLY A 522 -0.68 34.70 -20.64
N THR A 523 -1.81 35.05 -20.00
CA THR A 523 -2.47 36.36 -20.02
C THR A 523 -2.30 37.19 -18.73
N LEU A 524 -1.93 36.54 -17.61
CA LEU A 524 -1.73 37.16 -16.32
C LEU A 524 -0.37 36.68 -15.75
N SER A 525 0.58 37.62 -15.57
CA SER A 525 1.88 37.31 -14.98
C SER A 525 1.73 36.87 -13.53
N PHE A 526 1.52 35.59 -13.32
CA PHE A 526 1.53 35.02 -11.94
C PHE A 526 2.99 35.02 -11.46
N PRO A 527 3.35 35.83 -10.50
CA PRO A 527 4.75 36.04 -10.16
C PRO A 527 5.36 34.77 -9.56
N ARG A 528 6.66 34.57 -9.82
CA ARG A 528 7.44 33.44 -9.25
C ARG A 528 7.35 33.37 -7.72
N TRP A 529 7.04 34.46 -7.03
CA TRP A 529 6.82 34.48 -5.59
C TRP A 529 5.56 33.70 -5.17
N ALA A 530 4.50 33.68 -6.00
CA ALA A 530 3.26 32.97 -5.65
C ALA A 530 3.44 31.45 -5.57
N SER A 531 4.28 30.85 -6.42
CA SER A 531 4.64 29.44 -6.29
C SER A 531 5.49 29.16 -5.04
N ARG A 532 6.33 30.13 -4.63
CA ARG A 532 7.09 30.04 -3.36
C ARG A 532 6.18 30.19 -2.15
N VAL A 533 5.23 31.13 -2.20
CA VAL A 533 4.23 31.30 -1.15
C VAL A 533 3.35 30.05 -1.03
N ALA A 534 2.91 29.45 -2.14
CA ALA A 534 2.16 28.21 -2.12
C ALA A 534 2.97 27.06 -1.51
N LEU A 535 4.26 26.93 -1.84
CA LEU A 535 5.14 25.92 -1.25
C LEU A 535 5.32 26.15 0.24
N VAL A 536 5.52 27.40 0.68
CA VAL A 536 5.61 27.75 2.10
C VAL A 536 4.28 27.46 2.81
N ALA A 537 3.14 27.81 2.21
CA ALA A 537 1.82 27.54 2.76
C ALA A 537 1.60 26.02 2.93
N VAL A 538 1.93 25.22 1.93
CA VAL A 538 1.88 23.75 2.02
C VAL A 538 2.79 23.25 3.14
N SER A 539 4.03 23.73 3.20
CA SER A 539 4.98 23.34 4.26
C SER A 539 4.48 23.68 5.65
N VAL A 540 3.94 24.89 5.82
CA VAL A 540 3.34 25.34 7.10
C VAL A 540 2.12 24.48 7.45
N THR A 541 1.25 24.20 6.47
CA THR A 541 0.07 23.34 6.67
C THR A 541 0.48 21.95 7.14
N LEU A 542 1.50 21.34 6.51
CA LEU A 542 2.02 20.03 6.90
C LEU A 542 2.61 20.03 8.32
N LEU A 543 3.23 21.11 8.74
CA LEU A 543 3.79 21.24 10.10
C LEU A 543 2.71 21.55 11.15
N VAL A 544 1.62 22.21 10.77
CA VAL A 544 0.53 22.62 11.68
C VAL A 544 -0.53 21.51 11.83
N ILE A 545 -0.77 20.73 10.79
CA ILE A 545 -1.76 19.61 10.82
C ILE A 545 -1.61 18.73 12.07
N PRO A 546 -0.41 18.26 12.47
CA PRO A 546 -0.24 17.44 13.66
C PRO A 546 -0.64 18.11 14.97
N LEU A 547 -0.63 19.44 14.99
CA LEU A 547 -0.94 20.24 16.17
C LEU A 547 -2.45 20.57 16.30
N VAL A 548 -3.14 20.63 15.17
CA VAL A 548 -4.54 21.12 15.07
C VAL A 548 -5.53 19.96 14.99
N LEU A 549 -5.20 18.89 14.28
CA LEU A 549 -6.09 17.73 14.18
C LEU A 549 -6.09 16.94 15.50
N PRO A 550 -7.27 16.69 16.09
CA PRO A 550 -7.38 15.82 17.24
C PRO A 550 -6.98 14.40 16.82
N LEU A 551 -5.85 13.98 17.32
CA LEU A 551 -5.40 12.60 17.20
C LEU A 551 -6.09 11.83 18.33
N ASP A 552 -6.97 10.91 17.95
CA ASP A 552 -7.83 10.15 18.87
C ASP A 552 -7.03 9.05 19.59
N SER A 553 -5.96 9.46 20.25
CA SER A 553 -5.22 8.56 21.14
C SER A 553 -5.35 9.05 22.57
N PRO A 554 -5.78 8.19 23.50
CA PRO A 554 -5.78 8.50 24.91
C PRO A 554 -4.36 8.71 25.47
N TYR A 555 -3.35 8.19 24.77
CA TYR A 555 -1.95 8.20 25.18
C TYR A 555 -1.11 9.04 24.24
N ARG A 556 -0.94 10.31 24.55
CA ARG A 556 -0.02 11.19 23.85
C ARG A 556 1.39 11.06 24.42
N GLY A 557 2.39 11.11 23.56
CA GLY A 557 3.80 11.02 23.91
C GLY A 557 4.63 12.14 23.33
N ALA A 558 5.93 12.11 23.60
CA ALA A 558 6.96 12.94 22.99
C ALA A 558 8.15 12.02 22.62
N SER A 559 7.85 10.94 21.91
CA SER A 559 8.77 9.85 21.63
C SER A 559 8.33 9.15 20.34
N LEU A 560 9.20 8.33 19.75
CA LEU A 560 8.83 7.39 18.69
C LEU A 560 8.63 5.97 19.22
N ASP A 561 8.76 5.77 20.52
CA ASP A 561 8.47 4.48 21.16
C ASP A 561 6.96 4.26 21.23
N GLY A 562 6.46 3.31 20.43
CA GLY A 562 5.04 3.00 20.37
C GLY A 562 4.49 2.30 21.61
N LEU A 563 5.35 1.85 22.50
CA LEU A 563 4.98 1.14 23.73
C LEU A 563 5.27 1.95 25.01
N ASP A 564 5.80 3.17 24.88
CA ASP A 564 6.10 4.02 26.02
C ASP A 564 4.89 4.29 26.94
N TYR A 565 3.68 4.34 26.36
CA TYR A 565 2.44 4.50 27.11
C TYR A 565 2.19 3.39 28.16
N LEU A 566 2.76 2.20 27.96
CA LEU A 566 2.64 1.09 28.91
C LEU A 566 3.23 1.45 30.27
N ASN A 567 4.29 2.26 30.32
CA ASN A 567 4.92 2.68 31.57
C ASN A 567 3.95 3.42 32.50
N SER A 568 2.96 4.11 31.93
CA SER A 568 1.95 4.84 32.71
C SER A 568 0.63 4.07 32.85
N ALA A 569 0.20 3.37 31.79
CA ALA A 569 -1.10 2.71 31.77
C ALA A 569 -1.05 1.28 32.34
N HIS A 570 0.03 0.54 32.07
CA HIS A 570 0.19 -0.88 32.44
C HIS A 570 1.64 -1.17 32.85
N PRO A 571 2.16 -0.58 33.94
CA PRO A 571 3.58 -0.65 34.29
C PRO A 571 4.10 -2.06 34.50
N GLY A 572 3.29 -2.98 35.04
CA GLY A 572 3.65 -4.39 35.16
C GLY A 572 3.86 -5.08 33.82
N ASP A 573 2.95 -4.84 32.86
CA ASP A 573 3.08 -5.36 31.48
C ASP A 573 4.29 -4.73 30.77
N ALA A 574 4.59 -3.44 30.99
CA ALA A 574 5.75 -2.77 30.40
C ALA A 574 7.06 -3.48 30.73
N GLU A 575 7.31 -3.75 32.02
CA GLU A 575 8.51 -4.44 32.49
C GLU A 575 8.56 -5.91 32.01
N ALA A 576 7.43 -6.62 32.07
CA ALA A 576 7.35 -8.02 31.69
C ALA A 576 7.51 -8.21 30.15
N VAL A 577 6.93 -7.32 29.34
CA VAL A 577 7.13 -7.30 27.87
C VAL A 577 8.58 -7.00 27.53
N ALA A 578 9.20 -6.02 28.21
CA ALA A 578 10.63 -5.74 28.03
C ALA A 578 11.50 -6.96 28.37
N PHE A 579 11.19 -7.67 29.46
CA PHE A 579 11.87 -8.91 29.81
C PHE A 579 11.69 -10.00 28.75
N LEU A 580 10.46 -10.28 28.31
CA LEU A 580 10.17 -11.32 27.30
C LEU A 580 10.90 -11.08 25.97
N ARG A 581 11.12 -9.83 25.60
CA ARG A 581 11.91 -9.48 24.40
C ARG A 581 13.37 -9.88 24.51
N THR A 582 13.92 -10.00 25.71
CA THR A 582 15.31 -10.44 25.91
C THR A 582 15.48 -11.95 25.74
N ILE A 583 14.38 -12.73 25.80
CA ILE A 583 14.42 -14.18 25.63
C ILE A 583 14.58 -14.52 24.15
N PRO A 584 15.70 -15.14 23.74
CA PRO A 584 15.95 -15.45 22.34
C PRO A 584 15.15 -16.68 21.86
N GLY A 585 15.07 -16.83 20.55
CA GLY A 585 14.55 -18.04 19.91
C GLY A 585 13.05 -18.06 19.70
N ASN A 586 12.59 -19.19 19.16
CA ASN A 586 11.19 -19.45 18.87
C ASN A 586 10.55 -20.09 20.12
N ILE A 587 9.90 -19.27 20.93
CA ILE A 587 9.15 -19.69 22.12
C ILE A 587 7.67 -19.44 21.89
N GLY A 588 6.80 -20.19 22.59
CA GLY A 588 5.34 -20.00 22.59
C GLY A 588 4.84 -19.52 23.93
N ILE A 589 3.79 -18.72 23.96
CA ILE A 589 3.23 -18.14 25.17
C ILE A 589 1.74 -18.47 25.32
N VAL A 590 1.31 -18.64 26.55
CA VAL A 590 -0.10 -18.63 26.96
C VAL A 590 -0.39 -17.27 27.58
N GLU A 591 -1.32 -16.53 27.02
CA GLU A 591 -1.83 -15.26 27.54
C GLU A 591 -3.36 -15.21 27.48
N ALA A 592 -3.98 -14.25 28.14
CA ALA A 592 -5.44 -14.12 28.10
C ALA A 592 -5.93 -13.79 26.69
N GLU A 593 -6.88 -14.57 26.23
CA GLU A 593 -7.66 -14.32 25.03
C GLU A 593 -8.90 -13.47 25.33
N GLY A 594 -9.37 -12.71 24.34
CA GLY A 594 -10.56 -11.86 24.51
C GLY A 594 -11.02 -11.23 23.21
N GLY A 595 -11.86 -10.22 23.34
CA GLY A 595 -12.42 -9.52 22.17
C GLY A 595 -11.36 -8.85 21.31
N ASP A 596 -11.58 -8.89 20.00
CA ASP A 596 -10.76 -8.20 19.01
C ASP A 596 -10.82 -6.66 19.21
N TYR A 597 -9.80 -5.94 18.77
CA TYR A 597 -9.64 -4.48 18.93
C TYR A 597 -9.57 -4.01 20.40
N THR A 598 -9.20 -4.93 21.31
CA THR A 598 -9.03 -4.65 22.73
C THR A 598 -7.59 -4.87 23.18
N TYR A 599 -7.31 -4.72 24.47
CA TYR A 599 -5.97 -4.92 25.05
C TYR A 599 -5.58 -6.41 25.22
N TYR A 600 -6.49 -7.34 24.95
CA TYR A 600 -6.18 -8.78 24.92
C TYR A 600 -5.16 -9.10 23.82
N SER A 601 -4.43 -10.18 23.97
CA SER A 601 -3.33 -10.60 23.09
C SER A 601 -2.16 -9.60 23.01
N ARG A 602 -1.99 -8.80 24.06
CA ARG A 602 -0.98 -7.75 24.13
C ARG A 602 0.45 -8.28 24.18
N VAL A 603 0.65 -9.42 24.84
CA VAL A 603 2.00 -9.97 25.02
C VAL A 603 2.55 -10.45 23.67
N SER A 604 1.79 -11.25 22.94
CA SER A 604 2.17 -11.69 21.59
C SER A 604 2.31 -10.51 20.63
N SER A 605 1.36 -9.55 20.70
CA SER A 605 1.39 -8.36 19.81
C SER A 605 2.61 -7.48 20.05
N PHE A 606 3.09 -7.35 21.29
CA PHE A 606 4.21 -6.45 21.61
C PHE A 606 5.58 -7.12 21.58
N THR A 607 5.63 -8.44 21.62
CA THR A 607 6.88 -9.22 21.65
C THR A 607 7.16 -9.99 20.37
N GLY A 608 6.12 -10.26 19.57
CA GLY A 608 6.19 -11.18 18.43
C GLY A 608 6.34 -12.65 18.83
N ILE A 609 6.10 -12.99 20.10
CA ILE A 609 6.08 -14.38 20.59
C ILE A 609 4.71 -14.97 20.25
N PRO A 610 4.63 -16.10 19.51
CA PRO A 610 3.35 -16.69 19.17
C PRO A 610 2.57 -17.13 20.41
N ALA A 611 1.30 -16.69 20.53
CA ALA A 611 0.35 -17.12 21.54
C ALA A 611 -0.46 -18.35 21.07
N VAL A 612 -0.93 -19.15 22.03
CA VAL A 612 -1.81 -20.31 21.72
C VAL A 612 -2.99 -19.87 20.87
N ILE A 613 -3.61 -18.75 21.22
CA ILE A 613 -4.63 -18.04 20.42
C ILE A 613 -4.55 -16.55 20.75
N GLY A 614 -4.59 -15.68 19.76
CA GLY A 614 -4.69 -14.24 19.91
C GLY A 614 -6.12 -13.73 19.71
N TRP A 615 -6.32 -12.70 18.88
CA TRP A 615 -7.64 -12.23 18.52
C TRP A 615 -8.38 -13.32 17.72
N SER A 616 -9.23 -14.04 18.41
CA SER A 616 -9.82 -15.29 17.92
C SER A 616 -10.72 -15.10 16.71
N PHE A 617 -11.43 -13.95 16.59
CA PHE A 617 -12.29 -13.70 15.46
C PHE A 617 -11.49 -13.40 14.20
N HIS A 618 -10.35 -12.69 14.27
CA HIS A 618 -9.45 -12.50 13.14
C HIS A 618 -8.91 -13.83 12.63
N GLU A 619 -8.42 -14.69 13.53
CA GLU A 619 -7.95 -16.02 13.17
C GLU A 619 -9.05 -16.88 12.52
N TYR A 620 -10.26 -16.82 13.05
CA TYR A 620 -11.43 -17.48 12.46
C TYR A 620 -11.71 -16.99 11.03
N MET A 621 -11.71 -15.67 10.81
CA MET A 621 -11.99 -15.08 9.52
C MET A 621 -10.94 -15.43 8.45
N TRP A 622 -9.70 -15.65 8.86
CA TRP A 622 -8.60 -15.93 7.92
C TRP A 622 -8.45 -17.41 7.61
N ARG A 623 -8.62 -18.31 8.61
CA ARG A 623 -8.25 -19.73 8.48
C ARG A 623 -9.40 -20.63 8.07
N ASP A 624 -10.59 -20.41 8.61
CA ASP A 624 -11.77 -21.24 8.36
C ASP A 624 -11.45 -22.76 8.31
N GLU A 625 -10.75 -23.26 9.33
CA GLU A 625 -10.32 -24.68 9.43
C GLU A 625 -11.43 -25.61 9.95
N GLY A 626 -12.70 -25.28 9.69
CA GLY A 626 -13.85 -26.06 10.13
C GLY A 626 -14.37 -25.71 11.54
N ASP A 627 -15.42 -26.38 11.97
CA ASP A 627 -16.18 -26.00 13.17
C ASP A 627 -15.37 -26.16 14.47
N GLY A 628 -15.26 -25.05 15.20
CA GLY A 628 -14.92 -25.04 16.62
C GLY A 628 -13.44 -25.13 16.99
N TRP A 629 -12.49 -25.07 16.05
CA TRP A 629 -11.05 -25.13 16.37
C TRP A 629 -10.58 -23.98 17.25
N TYR A 630 -11.02 -22.75 16.99
CA TYR A 630 -10.68 -21.58 17.79
C TYR A 630 -11.33 -21.64 19.17
N GLY A 631 -12.58 -22.07 19.26
CA GLY A 631 -13.27 -22.30 20.53
C GLY A 631 -12.58 -23.35 21.39
N ARG A 632 -12.00 -24.39 20.77
CA ARG A 632 -11.19 -25.42 21.51
C ARG A 632 -9.93 -24.78 22.07
N ARG A 633 -9.18 -23.97 21.29
CA ARG A 633 -7.98 -23.29 21.79
C ARG A 633 -8.31 -22.33 22.93
N MET A 634 -9.41 -21.58 22.83
CA MET A 634 -9.89 -20.70 23.92
C MET A 634 -10.23 -21.50 25.19
N ALA A 635 -10.92 -22.61 25.06
CA ALA A 635 -11.24 -23.50 26.20
C ALA A 635 -9.98 -24.12 26.84
N ASP A 636 -9.00 -24.48 26.01
CA ASP A 636 -7.73 -25.03 26.50
C ASP A 636 -6.88 -23.96 27.19
N VAL A 637 -6.85 -22.71 26.69
CA VAL A 637 -6.21 -21.58 27.40
C VAL A 637 -6.86 -21.37 28.76
N LYS A 638 -8.19 -21.35 28.85
CA LYS A 638 -8.89 -21.27 30.11
C LYS A 638 -8.50 -22.44 31.05
N THR A 639 -8.46 -23.66 30.53
CA THR A 639 -8.07 -24.85 31.29
C THR A 639 -6.64 -24.76 31.81
N MET A 640 -5.70 -24.22 31.03
CA MET A 640 -4.31 -24.00 31.44
C MET A 640 -4.21 -23.06 32.65
N TYR A 641 -5.09 -22.08 32.78
CA TYR A 641 -5.11 -21.16 33.91
C TYR A 641 -5.82 -21.76 35.15
N GLU A 642 -6.89 -22.52 34.94
CA GLU A 642 -7.81 -22.91 36.02
C GLU A 642 -7.59 -24.32 36.56
N GLN A 643 -6.97 -25.25 35.80
CA GLN A 643 -6.78 -26.65 36.14
C GLN A 643 -5.28 -27.05 36.19
N PRO A 644 -4.62 -26.92 37.34
CA PRO A 644 -3.18 -27.12 37.49
C PRO A 644 -2.66 -28.45 36.93
N ASP A 645 -3.43 -29.53 37.14
CA ASP A 645 -3.06 -30.90 36.73
C ASP A 645 -2.98 -31.04 35.19
N ARG A 646 -3.63 -30.14 34.44
CA ARG A 646 -3.67 -30.13 32.96
C ARG A 646 -2.79 -29.05 32.33
N THR A 647 -2.32 -28.09 33.12
CA THR A 647 -1.55 -26.93 32.61
C THR A 647 -0.34 -27.38 31.80
N GLU A 648 0.54 -28.19 32.38
CA GLU A 648 1.77 -28.65 31.73
C GLU A 648 1.48 -29.49 30.48
N SER A 649 0.53 -30.43 30.57
CA SER A 649 0.19 -31.30 29.43
C SER A 649 -0.37 -30.50 28.20
N LEU A 650 -1.21 -29.51 28.46
CA LEU A 650 -1.76 -28.67 27.42
C LEU A 650 -0.69 -27.69 26.83
N MET A 651 0.17 -27.12 27.67
CA MET A 651 1.30 -26.32 27.21
C MET A 651 2.19 -27.14 26.26
N ARG A 652 2.50 -28.38 26.58
CA ARG A 652 3.27 -29.30 25.71
C ARG A 652 2.54 -29.64 24.43
N THR A 653 1.22 -29.84 24.47
CA THR A 653 0.38 -30.10 23.29
C THR A 653 0.47 -28.96 22.25
N TYR A 654 0.51 -27.72 22.69
CA TYR A 654 0.62 -26.55 21.84
C TYR A 654 2.06 -26.10 21.58
N ASN A 655 3.08 -26.72 22.20
CA ASN A 655 4.45 -26.23 22.22
C ASN A 655 4.59 -24.82 22.85
N ALA A 656 3.67 -24.47 23.78
CA ALA A 656 3.78 -23.26 24.56
C ALA A 656 4.81 -23.49 25.67
N THR A 657 5.84 -22.66 25.71
CA THR A 657 6.95 -22.79 26.64
C THR A 657 6.78 -21.91 27.87
N HIS A 658 5.96 -20.90 27.79
CA HIS A 658 5.74 -19.87 28.82
C HIS A 658 4.25 -19.67 29.05
N ILE A 659 3.86 -19.33 30.28
CA ILE A 659 2.51 -18.88 30.64
C ILE A 659 2.61 -17.55 31.38
N TYR A 660 1.89 -16.55 30.90
CA TYR A 660 1.88 -15.18 31.41
C TYR A 660 0.68 -15.01 32.38
N VAL A 661 0.89 -14.40 33.53
CA VAL A 661 -0.12 -14.12 34.53
C VAL A 661 -0.01 -12.66 34.95
N GLY A 662 -0.76 -11.79 34.31
CA GLY A 662 -0.90 -10.36 34.62
C GLY A 662 -2.30 -10.03 35.17
N GLU A 663 -2.68 -8.76 35.03
CA GLU A 663 -3.99 -8.25 35.48
C GLU A 663 -5.14 -8.89 34.70
N LEU A 664 -5.09 -8.88 33.35
CA LEU A 664 -6.16 -9.42 32.51
C LEU A 664 -6.36 -10.95 32.71
N GLU A 665 -5.29 -11.69 32.95
CA GLU A 665 -5.39 -13.12 33.22
C GLU A 665 -6.16 -13.38 34.54
N ARG A 666 -5.90 -12.56 35.57
CA ARG A 666 -6.60 -12.65 36.87
C ARG A 666 -8.05 -12.16 36.81
N GLU A 667 -8.34 -11.19 35.94
CA GLU A 667 -9.72 -10.74 35.70
C GLU A 667 -10.52 -11.76 34.89
N ARG A 668 -9.88 -12.41 33.91
CA ARG A 668 -10.55 -13.31 32.99
C ARG A 668 -10.76 -14.71 33.53
N TYR A 669 -9.79 -15.22 34.34
CA TYR A 669 -9.74 -16.61 34.79
C TYR A 669 -9.55 -16.74 36.29
N THR A 670 -9.98 -17.88 36.84
CA THR A 670 -9.59 -18.30 38.20
C THR A 670 -8.18 -18.87 38.15
N VAL A 671 -7.17 -18.01 38.22
CA VAL A 671 -5.77 -18.40 38.02
C VAL A 671 -5.25 -19.29 39.11
N ARG A 672 -4.86 -20.53 38.78
CA ARG A 672 -4.28 -21.55 39.63
C ARG A 672 -2.94 -22.10 39.12
N VAL A 673 -2.29 -21.39 38.23
CA VAL A 673 -1.03 -21.80 37.57
C VAL A 673 0.08 -22.12 38.58
N ARG A 674 0.11 -21.42 39.72
CA ARG A 674 1.09 -21.67 40.78
C ARG A 674 1.01 -23.10 41.32
N ASP A 675 -0.20 -23.64 41.37
CA ASP A 675 -0.46 -25.01 41.89
C ASP A 675 0.04 -26.10 40.92
N ALA A 676 0.33 -25.76 39.69
CA ALA A 676 0.90 -26.66 38.67
C ALA A 676 2.40 -26.97 38.90
N GLY A 677 3.05 -26.29 39.83
CA GLY A 677 4.45 -26.53 40.17
C GLY A 677 5.46 -26.08 39.12
N LEU A 678 5.05 -25.24 38.14
CA LEU A 678 5.93 -24.70 37.08
C LEU A 678 6.95 -23.71 37.67
N PRO A 679 8.20 -23.72 37.19
CA PRO A 679 9.22 -22.74 37.57
C PRO A 679 8.77 -21.32 37.27
N ILE A 680 8.97 -20.40 38.21
CA ILE A 680 8.76 -18.96 38.01
C ILE A 680 10.02 -18.36 37.38
N LEU A 681 9.87 -17.82 36.19
CA LEU A 681 10.95 -17.17 35.46
C LEU A 681 11.01 -15.66 35.74
N TYR A 682 9.85 -15.05 36.01
CA TYR A 682 9.70 -13.62 36.29
C TYR A 682 8.59 -13.39 37.31
N ASP A 683 8.83 -12.52 38.30
CA ASP A 683 7.84 -12.15 39.33
C ASP A 683 8.10 -10.69 39.77
N ARG A 684 7.53 -9.72 39.08
CA ARG A 684 7.63 -8.29 39.39
C ARG A 684 6.41 -7.54 38.87
N GLY A 685 6.14 -6.35 39.45
CA GLY A 685 5.10 -5.43 38.96
C GLY A 685 3.68 -6.03 38.93
N GLY A 686 3.41 -7.06 39.77
CA GLY A 686 2.14 -7.77 39.70
C GLY A 686 2.02 -8.77 38.55
N VAL A 687 3.07 -9.00 37.79
CA VAL A 687 3.12 -9.96 36.68
C VAL A 687 4.00 -11.15 37.07
N GLN A 688 3.54 -12.36 36.77
CA GLN A 688 4.29 -13.60 36.90
C GLN A 688 4.39 -14.30 35.55
N ILE A 689 5.58 -14.82 35.22
CA ILE A 689 5.78 -15.64 34.04
C ILE A 689 6.36 -16.98 34.50
N TYR A 690 5.66 -18.04 34.18
CA TYR A 690 6.10 -19.41 34.44
C TYR A 690 6.64 -20.03 33.15
N SER A 691 7.59 -20.95 33.28
CA SER A 691 8.15 -21.68 32.15
C SER A 691 7.94 -23.18 32.30
N LEU A 692 7.88 -23.92 31.21
CA LEU A 692 8.02 -25.35 31.25
C LEU A 692 9.43 -25.70 31.75
N PRO A 693 9.59 -26.78 32.55
CA PRO A 693 10.90 -27.34 32.86
C PRO A 693 11.57 -27.80 31.54
N ALA A 694 12.88 -27.60 31.46
CA ALA A 694 13.70 -27.92 30.27
C ALA A 694 13.64 -29.40 29.90
#